data_b83a86267f3218f192ec619bbdb6d1f0
#
_entry.id   b83a86267f3218f192ec619bbdb6d1f0
#
_cell.length_a   1.000
_cell.length_b   1.000
_cell.length_c   1.000
_cell.angle_alpha   90.00
_cell.angle_beta   90.00
_cell.angle_gamma   90.00
#
_symmetry.space_group_name_H-M   'P 1'
#
loop_
_entity.id
_entity.type
_entity.pdbx_description
1 polymer ?
#
loop_
_entity_poly.entity_id
_entity_poly.type
_entity_poly.pdbx_seq_one_letter_code
_entity_poly.pdbx_strand_id
1 'polypeptide(L)'
;MLSGKKILSAVLSAALLLSAASALAEDDAFAAEIERRYTAPSIDSRSEVRWWMAEAGHTDETIRAEIQAMYDGGFRGVELCAQGEAEISETDYGYGSAQWDHDLKLAMNTALDLGMTVSLTSGTNWATANVPGLDPHSQGASQIVVDIVEYIKAGASRSGAIPMQKKVGSNVYPIEPTAKLIGVFAVPQTSGNKAKPIVTDGTGIIELTDKLVYKADGTITLDWTPENAESKYRLFYYWQQGAMQESHPAAETAYCINYFDEAGIEALKEYWLAHILDDEALNAKIQAGDVQLFMDSLEISTEYGCAFWCDDMAEEFLARKGYDIRPYLYLTIGLPDLFYWDAVDYGSYDLADKTMREKVLNDLFDVQTQLYRERMLEPLRAWLHEYGIKTRAQISYGQRLEISEPIMSVDYPEAEILNQNNQVDMYRLWTGGAKLQNKVLSSETGAYGGYAYTEQDHLMEAYNLFAAGFNRIVWHIWSAQYGPGTDNRWPHYTASGAVYASFYAFGPHEPSSVDYPSFNDHLGRICQLLREGVSRTDVGMIYMNYQQPMPTSGNHGGENWLLDHTTGFFPSTTLQDNGYTYDYFSPDFLTADGVYYHAETGTLEQAGYQAIVLWQEQLALDGAKALLDLAKQGMKVVVVDGAAVQTPYNDGGEAALADVMAEMKALPNVYSAKDADDVARVLQSAGVKPYAGFAEPNRQLLTQTRRDGDTEYLYVYNYCDGSYVSVWSQGEKQDTHGDTITTEMVVDGTWIPYQLDAWTGETKRLGVYRHENGSTIFPLTLDYGNVALFVFRACEADSELHAVETNAADVCSDGSSLSAKVTASGEYQAQLSSGETRQFAAQVPDAFEITDWDVTVMKHTASEQVNERTETLFGQTITETQVATDITPVTLHLDALKTWNEIPELGERTVGQATYKAVFQWDGTADGAYIDFGPMSESMQVFINGEKTGNLSMTNAVMDITPWLKNGENTIALLYSSSLANAGGGTGGGDWYGYRYGLQAYGPAQAVVHPYCLIPLD
;
A
#
# COMPACT_ATOMS: atom_id res chain seq x y z
N MET A 1 -26.64 27.78 -64.90
CA MET A 1 -26.45 27.78 -63.42
C MET A 1 -26.82 26.45 -62.81
N LEU A 2 -26.34 25.32 -63.36
CA LEU A 2 -26.58 23.98 -62.77
C LEU A 2 -25.31 23.17 -62.52
N SER A 3 -24.10 23.80 -62.71
CA SER A 3 -22.85 23.11 -62.53
C SER A 3 -22.18 23.40 -61.13
N GLY A 4 -22.54 24.52 -60.46
CA GLY A 4 -21.92 24.91 -59.19
C GLY A 4 -22.39 24.12 -57.97
N LYS A 5 -23.67 23.68 -57.93
CA LYS A 5 -24.20 22.93 -56.78
C LYS A 5 -23.72 21.47 -56.74
N LYS A 6 -23.45 20.85 -57.89
CA LYS A 6 -22.92 19.49 -57.94
C LYS A 6 -21.43 19.42 -57.59
N ILE A 7 -20.68 20.47 -57.93
CA ILE A 7 -19.24 20.54 -57.54
C ILE A 7 -19.09 20.85 -56.07
N LEU A 8 -19.95 21.72 -55.48
CA LEU A 8 -19.93 22.02 -54.04
C LEU A 8 -20.34 20.79 -53.20
N SER A 9 -21.35 20.01 -53.65
CA SER A 9 -21.78 18.78 -53.00
C SER A 9 -20.68 17.68 -53.06
N ALA A 10 -20.00 17.56 -54.22
CA ALA A 10 -18.92 16.59 -54.37
C ALA A 10 -17.67 16.98 -53.58
N VAL A 11 -17.35 18.27 -53.42
CA VAL A 11 -16.25 18.76 -52.60
C VAL A 11 -16.58 18.60 -51.12
N LEU A 12 -17.81 18.85 -50.67
CA LEU A 12 -18.24 18.60 -49.30
C LEU A 12 -18.27 17.10 -48.98
N SER A 13 -18.74 16.24 -49.89
CA SER A 13 -18.70 14.80 -49.69
C SER A 13 -17.28 14.23 -49.70
N ALA A 14 -16.38 14.77 -50.52
CA ALA A 14 -14.98 14.39 -50.53
C ALA A 14 -14.21 14.93 -49.28
N ALA A 15 -14.57 16.10 -48.77
CA ALA A 15 -13.99 16.62 -47.51
C ALA A 15 -14.48 15.84 -46.29
N LEU A 16 -15.75 15.43 -46.28
CA LEU A 16 -16.31 14.55 -45.24
C LEU A 16 -15.71 13.14 -45.29
N LEU A 17 -15.51 12.57 -46.51
CA LEU A 17 -14.83 11.29 -46.65
C LEU A 17 -13.33 11.34 -46.32
N LEU A 18 -12.65 12.46 -46.57
CA LEU A 18 -11.27 12.68 -46.23
C LEU A 18 -11.10 12.92 -44.69
N SER A 19 -12.08 13.58 -44.08
CA SER A 19 -12.06 13.75 -42.59
C SER A 19 -12.40 12.44 -41.88
N ALA A 20 -13.34 11.66 -42.41
CA ALA A 20 -13.63 10.33 -41.86
C ALA A 20 -12.46 9.35 -42.04
N ALA A 21 -11.81 9.34 -43.20
CA ALA A 21 -10.63 8.51 -43.45
C ALA A 21 -9.40 8.93 -42.62
N SER A 22 -9.26 10.22 -42.29
CA SER A 22 -8.19 10.67 -41.38
C SER A 22 -8.50 10.33 -39.95
N ALA A 23 -9.76 10.41 -39.51
CA ALA A 23 -10.17 10.01 -38.15
C ALA A 23 -9.97 8.51 -37.91
N LEU A 24 -10.38 7.65 -38.87
CA LEU A 24 -10.20 6.20 -38.85
C LEU A 24 -8.70 5.80 -38.80
N ALA A 25 -7.83 6.52 -39.53
CA ALA A 25 -6.38 6.30 -39.46
C ALA A 25 -5.75 6.77 -38.15
N GLU A 26 -6.37 7.75 -37.49
CA GLU A 26 -5.95 8.24 -36.19
C GLU A 26 -6.38 7.31 -35.04
N ASP A 27 -7.53 6.66 -35.15
CA ASP A 27 -8.03 5.69 -34.15
C ASP A 27 -7.19 4.43 -34.11
N ASP A 28 -6.90 3.83 -35.25
CA ASP A 28 -6.00 2.68 -35.33
C ASP A 28 -4.61 3.04 -34.77
N ALA A 29 -4.14 4.28 -35.01
CA ALA A 29 -2.87 4.75 -34.50
C ALA A 29 -2.89 4.95 -32.97
N PHE A 30 -4.01 5.42 -32.39
CA PHE A 30 -4.15 5.59 -30.94
C PHE A 30 -4.16 4.23 -30.22
N ALA A 31 -5.04 3.30 -30.65
CA ALA A 31 -5.09 1.96 -30.06
C ALA A 31 -3.75 1.24 -30.17
N ALA A 32 -3.10 1.29 -31.33
CA ALA A 32 -1.79 0.69 -31.54
C ALA A 32 -0.69 1.33 -30.67
N GLU A 33 -0.73 2.63 -30.40
CA GLU A 33 0.22 3.29 -29.50
C GLU A 33 0.00 2.88 -28.04
N ILE A 34 -1.25 2.81 -27.58
CA ILE A 34 -1.58 2.30 -26.24
C ILE A 34 -1.11 0.86 -26.10
N GLU A 35 -1.49 -0.02 -27.01
CA GLU A 35 -1.09 -1.43 -27.02
C GLU A 35 0.43 -1.58 -27.01
N ARG A 36 1.16 -0.83 -27.84
CA ARG A 36 2.63 -0.83 -27.85
C ARG A 36 3.24 -0.46 -26.49
N ARG A 37 2.63 0.47 -25.75
CA ARG A 37 3.10 0.90 -24.42
C ARG A 37 2.80 -0.11 -23.33
N TYR A 38 1.71 -0.88 -23.47
CA TYR A 38 1.20 -1.76 -22.43
C TYR A 38 1.45 -3.26 -22.71
N THR A 39 1.76 -3.68 -23.92
CA THR A 39 2.14 -5.09 -24.22
C THR A 39 3.34 -5.52 -23.38
N ALA A 40 4.34 -4.65 -23.26
CA ALA A 40 5.49 -4.86 -22.38
C ALA A 40 5.61 -3.65 -21.44
N PRO A 41 5.01 -3.73 -20.23
CA PRO A 41 5.06 -2.61 -19.28
C PRO A 41 6.49 -2.27 -18.90
N SER A 42 6.72 -0.97 -18.62
CA SER A 42 8.02 -0.52 -18.14
C SER A 42 8.46 -1.33 -16.91
N ILE A 43 9.75 -1.69 -16.86
CA ILE A 43 10.31 -2.35 -15.69
C ILE A 43 10.04 -1.55 -14.41
N ASP A 44 10.05 -0.21 -14.50
CA ASP A 44 9.79 0.69 -13.38
C ASP A 44 8.38 0.57 -12.80
N SER A 45 7.44 -0.03 -13.52
CA SER A 45 6.07 -0.22 -13.08
C SER A 45 5.82 -1.59 -12.45
N ARG A 46 6.73 -2.54 -12.60
CA ARG A 46 6.61 -3.89 -12.04
C ARG A 46 6.82 -3.86 -10.52
N SER A 47 6.45 -4.95 -9.84
CA SER A 47 6.63 -5.08 -8.40
C SER A 47 8.08 -5.33 -8.00
N GLU A 48 8.38 -5.06 -6.76
CA GLU A 48 9.66 -5.35 -6.09
C GLU A 48 9.45 -6.43 -5.04
N VAL A 49 10.55 -6.99 -4.54
CA VAL A 49 10.49 -8.01 -3.49
C VAL A 49 11.52 -7.76 -2.41
N ARG A 50 11.13 -7.93 -1.15
CA ARG A 50 12.01 -7.86 0.03
C ARG A 50 12.75 -9.19 0.19
N TRP A 51 14.05 -9.15 0.40
CA TRP A 51 14.86 -10.30 0.74
C TRP A 51 15.51 -10.13 2.11
N TRP A 52 15.06 -10.92 3.06
CA TRP A 52 15.69 -11.05 4.36
C TRP A 52 16.90 -11.97 4.23
N MET A 53 18.07 -11.37 4.10
CA MET A 53 19.34 -12.10 4.05
C MET A 53 19.68 -12.58 5.45
N ALA A 54 20.14 -13.83 5.55
CA ALA A 54 20.61 -14.42 6.80
C ALA A 54 21.97 -13.84 7.21
N GLU A 55 22.01 -12.61 7.64
CA GLU A 55 23.27 -11.89 7.83
C GLU A 55 24.13 -12.00 6.56
N ALA A 56 25.45 -12.19 6.67
CA ALA A 56 26.31 -12.59 5.55
C ALA A 56 26.47 -14.13 5.49
N GLY A 57 25.37 -14.85 5.63
CA GLY A 57 25.36 -16.31 5.66
C GLY A 57 25.19 -16.99 4.33
N HIS A 58 25.17 -16.24 3.23
CA HIS A 58 25.06 -16.76 1.87
C HIS A 58 26.38 -16.78 1.13
N THR A 59 26.56 -17.75 0.23
CA THR A 59 27.73 -17.74 -0.68
C THR A 59 27.53 -16.75 -1.83
N ASP A 60 28.61 -16.29 -2.45
CA ASP A 60 28.59 -15.47 -3.68
C ASP A 60 27.71 -16.10 -4.76
N GLU A 61 27.77 -17.44 -4.90
CA GLU A 61 26.98 -18.18 -5.89
C GLU A 61 25.48 -18.03 -5.60
N THR A 62 25.06 -18.18 -4.34
CA THR A 62 23.66 -18.05 -3.93
C THR A 62 23.15 -16.62 -4.14
N ILE A 63 23.91 -15.61 -3.71
CA ILE A 63 23.51 -14.20 -3.89
C ILE A 63 23.25 -13.88 -5.36
N ARG A 64 24.16 -14.27 -6.26
CA ARG A 64 24.00 -14.04 -7.71
C ARG A 64 22.82 -14.81 -8.29
N ALA A 65 22.63 -16.07 -7.86
CA ALA A 65 21.56 -16.93 -8.37
C ALA A 65 20.17 -16.42 -7.96
N GLU A 66 20.01 -15.99 -6.70
CA GLU A 66 18.73 -15.48 -6.20
C GLU A 66 18.35 -14.16 -6.89
N ILE A 67 19.29 -13.21 -7.04
CA ILE A 67 19.01 -11.95 -7.74
C ILE A 67 18.69 -12.19 -9.23
N GLN A 68 19.40 -13.14 -9.87
CA GLN A 68 19.07 -13.52 -11.25
C GLN A 68 17.66 -14.11 -11.33
N ALA A 69 17.26 -14.96 -10.37
CA ALA A 69 15.92 -15.55 -10.32
C ALA A 69 14.82 -14.48 -10.10
N MET A 70 15.07 -13.46 -9.28
CA MET A 70 14.17 -12.30 -9.14
C MET A 70 13.99 -11.57 -10.47
N TYR A 71 15.11 -11.28 -11.16
CA TYR A 71 15.09 -10.63 -12.47
C TYR A 71 14.33 -11.46 -13.51
N ASP A 72 14.63 -12.77 -13.60
CA ASP A 72 13.98 -13.69 -14.53
C ASP A 72 12.48 -13.84 -14.22
N GLY A 73 12.09 -13.74 -12.95
CA GLY A 73 10.70 -13.67 -12.48
C GLY A 73 10.00 -12.34 -12.80
N GLY A 74 10.70 -11.39 -13.43
CA GLY A 74 10.12 -10.12 -13.84
C GLY A 74 9.97 -9.09 -12.71
N PHE A 75 10.57 -9.31 -11.53
CA PHE A 75 10.59 -8.31 -10.47
C PHE A 75 11.46 -7.10 -10.87
N ARG A 76 10.97 -5.91 -10.58
CA ARG A 76 11.68 -4.66 -10.85
C ARG A 76 12.94 -4.52 -9.99
N GLY A 77 12.89 -4.95 -8.73
CA GLY A 77 13.96 -4.68 -7.77
C GLY A 77 13.93 -5.55 -6.55
N VAL A 78 14.98 -5.40 -5.74
CA VAL A 78 15.17 -6.10 -4.48
C VAL A 78 15.40 -5.13 -3.34
N GLU A 79 14.77 -5.39 -2.20
CA GLU A 79 15.05 -4.74 -0.93
C GLU A 79 15.88 -5.68 -0.06
N LEU A 80 17.07 -5.22 0.33
CA LEU A 80 18.05 -5.99 1.09
C LEU A 80 18.01 -5.62 2.57
N CYS A 81 17.81 -6.62 3.42
CA CYS A 81 17.70 -6.46 4.86
C CYS A 81 18.50 -7.57 5.58
N ALA A 82 19.33 -7.22 6.54
CA ALA A 82 20.02 -8.19 7.39
C ALA A 82 19.07 -8.76 8.44
N GLN A 83 18.98 -10.09 8.53
CA GLN A 83 18.16 -10.79 9.52
C GLN A 83 18.98 -11.83 10.27
N GLY A 84 18.70 -11.98 11.58
CA GLY A 84 19.44 -12.87 12.46
C GLY A 84 19.25 -14.34 12.13
N GLU A 85 20.34 -15.10 12.14
CA GLU A 85 20.36 -16.55 12.05
C GLU A 85 21.15 -17.16 13.21
N ALA A 86 20.51 -18.01 13.99
CA ALA A 86 21.05 -18.54 15.25
C ALA A 86 22.34 -19.40 15.08
N GLU A 87 22.57 -19.94 13.89
CA GLU A 87 23.74 -20.78 13.62
C GLU A 87 24.95 -20.00 13.11
N ILE A 88 24.85 -18.65 13.00
CA ILE A 88 25.92 -17.79 12.52
C ILE A 88 26.38 -16.85 13.64
N SER A 89 27.64 -16.44 13.60
CA SER A 89 28.21 -15.47 14.53
C SER A 89 27.91 -14.04 14.08
N GLU A 90 27.07 -13.30 14.77
CA GLU A 90 26.81 -11.90 14.46
C GLU A 90 28.10 -11.04 14.37
N THR A 91 29.12 -11.34 15.21
CA THR A 91 30.39 -10.60 15.19
C THR A 91 31.13 -10.74 13.87
N ASP A 92 31.04 -11.91 13.22
CA ASP A 92 31.77 -12.20 12.01
C ASP A 92 30.96 -11.90 10.74
N TYR A 93 29.64 -12.02 10.81
CA TYR A 93 28.73 -11.99 9.65
C TYR A 93 27.65 -10.92 9.74
N GLY A 94 27.42 -10.31 10.89
CA GLY A 94 26.35 -9.32 11.10
C GLY A 94 26.61 -7.99 10.42
N TYR A 95 25.62 -7.15 10.42
CA TYR A 95 25.62 -5.81 9.85
C TYR A 95 26.84 -5.00 10.33
N GLY A 96 27.60 -4.47 9.38
CA GLY A 96 28.86 -3.75 9.62
C GLY A 96 30.11 -4.64 9.74
N SER A 97 30.00 -5.96 9.55
CA SER A 97 31.17 -6.83 9.36
C SER A 97 31.75 -6.72 7.94
N ALA A 98 33.00 -7.11 7.74
CA ALA A 98 33.60 -7.15 6.40
C ALA A 98 32.91 -8.15 5.46
N GLN A 99 32.34 -9.22 6.02
CA GLN A 99 31.57 -10.20 5.23
C GLN A 99 30.25 -9.59 4.78
N TRP A 100 29.51 -8.91 5.67
CA TRP A 100 28.27 -8.24 5.29
C TRP A 100 28.49 -7.16 4.22
N ASP A 101 29.52 -6.33 4.39
CA ASP A 101 29.86 -5.29 3.40
C ASP A 101 30.14 -5.88 2.02
N HIS A 102 30.80 -7.05 1.97
CA HIS A 102 31.07 -7.77 0.73
C HIS A 102 29.76 -8.26 0.09
N ASP A 103 28.93 -8.98 0.85
CA ASP A 103 27.71 -9.60 0.35
C ASP A 103 26.70 -8.54 -0.11
N LEU A 104 26.56 -7.46 0.66
CA LEU A 104 25.72 -6.32 0.30
C LEU A 104 26.17 -5.68 -1.02
N LYS A 105 27.47 -5.36 -1.15
CA LYS A 105 28.01 -4.77 -2.38
C LYS A 105 27.93 -5.73 -3.57
N LEU A 106 28.07 -7.03 -3.36
CA LEU A 106 27.88 -8.04 -4.39
C LEU A 106 26.42 -8.07 -4.87
N ALA A 107 25.46 -8.08 -3.93
CA ALA A 107 24.05 -8.07 -4.24
C ALA A 107 23.66 -6.79 -5.02
N MET A 108 24.11 -5.63 -4.54
CA MET A 108 23.90 -4.34 -5.21
C MET A 108 24.47 -4.35 -6.64
N ASN A 109 25.74 -4.74 -6.79
CA ASN A 109 26.37 -4.79 -8.11
C ASN A 109 25.63 -5.71 -9.08
N THR A 110 25.20 -6.89 -8.59
CA THR A 110 24.50 -7.89 -9.42
C THR A 110 23.14 -7.34 -9.86
N ALA A 111 22.36 -6.76 -8.96
CA ALA A 111 21.06 -6.18 -9.28
C ALA A 111 21.17 -4.97 -10.22
N LEU A 112 22.12 -4.05 -9.97
CA LEU A 112 22.32 -2.86 -10.81
C LEU A 112 22.84 -3.23 -12.22
N ASP A 113 23.66 -4.26 -12.37
CA ASP A 113 24.12 -4.75 -13.68
C ASP A 113 22.94 -5.34 -14.50
N LEU A 114 21.90 -5.83 -13.86
CA LEU A 114 20.66 -6.28 -14.48
C LEU A 114 19.65 -5.14 -14.71
N GLY A 115 19.93 -3.92 -14.25
CA GLY A 115 19.04 -2.76 -14.33
C GLY A 115 17.88 -2.80 -13.32
N MET A 116 18.02 -3.58 -12.25
CA MET A 116 17.04 -3.64 -11.16
C MET A 116 17.20 -2.45 -10.21
N THR A 117 16.11 -2.10 -9.54
CA THR A 117 16.14 -1.21 -8.37
C THR A 117 16.75 -1.94 -7.17
N VAL A 118 17.50 -1.22 -6.35
CA VAL A 118 18.03 -1.72 -5.09
C VAL A 118 17.58 -0.83 -3.96
N SER A 119 16.92 -1.41 -2.96
CA SER A 119 16.57 -0.74 -1.71
C SER A 119 17.39 -1.33 -0.57
N LEU A 120 17.94 -0.46 0.28
CA LEU A 120 18.68 -0.85 1.49
C LEU A 120 17.93 -0.36 2.71
N THR A 121 17.78 -1.21 3.73
CA THR A 121 17.24 -0.76 5.03
C THR A 121 18.17 0.24 5.69
N SER A 122 17.61 1.13 6.53
CA SER A 122 18.38 2.17 7.22
C SER A 122 19.25 1.66 8.36
N GLY A 123 19.22 0.36 8.63
CA GLY A 123 20.02 -0.33 9.64
C GLY A 123 19.90 -1.83 9.49
N THR A 124 20.36 -2.57 10.50
CA THR A 124 20.11 -4.01 10.60
C THR A 124 18.68 -4.26 11.06
N ASN A 125 18.11 -5.42 10.70
CA ASN A 125 16.69 -5.71 10.88
C ASN A 125 15.82 -4.72 10.05
N TRP A 126 14.50 -4.68 10.26
CA TRP A 126 13.62 -3.81 9.47
C TRP A 126 13.29 -2.50 10.17
N ALA A 127 13.16 -2.51 11.49
CA ALA A 127 12.32 -1.57 12.21
C ALA A 127 12.89 -0.17 12.41
N THR A 128 14.19 0.03 12.56
CA THR A 128 14.74 1.34 12.89
C THR A 128 16.01 1.68 12.15
N ALA A 129 16.26 2.98 11.94
CA ALA A 129 17.60 3.43 11.61
C ALA A 129 18.50 3.23 12.83
N ASN A 130 19.55 2.43 12.66
CA ASN A 130 20.47 2.05 13.72
C ASN A 130 21.90 1.95 13.19
N VAL A 131 22.86 2.11 14.09
CA VAL A 131 24.29 2.14 13.72
C VAL A 131 25.10 1.26 14.67
N PRO A 132 25.87 0.27 14.13
CA PRO A 132 26.80 -0.54 14.91
C PRO A 132 27.86 0.31 15.61
N GLY A 133 28.10 0.03 16.91
CA GLY A 133 29.11 0.73 17.71
C GLY A 133 28.75 2.16 18.10
N LEU A 134 27.53 2.64 17.82
CA LEU A 134 27.04 3.94 18.30
C LEU A 134 27.02 3.96 19.83
N ASP A 135 27.57 5.02 20.45
CA ASP A 135 27.45 5.19 21.90
C ASP A 135 26.00 5.48 22.29
N PRO A 136 25.32 4.57 23.04
CA PRO A 136 23.92 4.72 23.40
C PRO A 136 23.64 5.91 24.34
N HIS A 137 24.68 6.48 24.93
CA HIS A 137 24.59 7.69 25.77
C HIS A 137 24.84 8.99 25.01
N SER A 138 25.24 8.90 23.73
CA SER A 138 25.46 10.08 22.89
C SER A 138 24.14 10.73 22.45
N GLN A 139 24.20 11.98 21.97
CA GLN A 139 23.06 12.65 21.36
C GLN A 139 22.61 12.00 20.04
N GLY A 140 23.53 11.31 19.37
CA GLY A 140 23.25 10.57 18.12
C GLY A 140 22.39 9.33 18.33
N ALA A 141 22.37 8.76 19.54
CA ALA A 141 21.51 7.64 19.88
C ALA A 141 20.14 8.13 20.40
N SER A 142 19.09 7.31 20.22
CA SER A 142 17.74 7.61 20.69
C SER A 142 17.72 7.99 22.16
N GLN A 143 17.10 9.12 22.48
CA GLN A 143 17.01 9.69 23.83
C GLN A 143 15.57 9.67 24.31
N ILE A 144 15.38 9.39 25.60
CA ILE A 144 14.08 9.35 26.26
C ILE A 144 14.06 10.16 27.55
N VAL A 145 12.86 10.53 27.97
CA VAL A 145 12.60 11.04 29.31
C VAL A 145 12.19 9.88 30.21
N VAL A 146 12.99 9.62 31.25
CA VAL A 146 12.61 8.70 32.32
C VAL A 146 11.95 9.47 33.45
N ASP A 147 10.70 9.09 33.74
CA ASP A 147 9.92 9.66 34.83
C ASP A 147 10.09 8.85 36.13
N ILE A 148 10.26 9.50 37.22
CA ILE A 148 10.13 8.91 38.56
C ILE A 148 9.06 9.67 39.32
N VAL A 149 8.15 8.96 40.00
CA VAL A 149 6.97 9.57 40.61
C VAL A 149 6.92 9.28 42.13
N GLU A 150 6.77 10.32 42.93
CA GLU A 150 6.46 10.23 44.36
C GLU A 150 5.07 10.78 44.67
N TYR A 151 4.35 10.16 45.58
CA TYR A 151 3.07 10.62 46.08
C TYR A 151 3.21 11.36 47.39
N ILE A 152 2.77 12.60 47.49
CA ILE A 152 2.75 13.44 48.68
C ILE A 152 1.29 13.57 49.16
N LYS A 153 1.03 13.07 50.36
CA LYS A 153 -0.29 13.16 51.01
C LYS A 153 -0.57 14.60 51.44
N ALA A 154 -1.86 14.93 51.52
CA ALA A 154 -2.29 16.20 52.11
C ALA A 154 -1.62 16.38 53.51
N GLY A 155 -1.07 17.56 53.78
CA GLY A 155 -0.37 17.92 55.00
C GLY A 155 1.02 17.29 55.17
N ALA A 156 1.55 16.56 54.22
CA ALA A 156 2.87 15.99 54.31
C ALA A 156 3.91 16.87 53.61
N SER A 157 5.13 16.91 54.20
CA SER A 157 6.32 17.48 53.55
C SER A 157 7.18 16.38 52.92
N ARG A 158 7.94 16.71 51.90
CA ARG A 158 8.97 15.89 51.33
C ARG A 158 10.34 16.32 51.83
N SER A 159 11.23 15.39 52.21
CA SER A 159 12.59 15.72 52.65
C SER A 159 13.56 14.56 52.35
N GLY A 160 14.81 14.91 52.02
CA GLY A 160 15.91 13.98 51.82
C GLY A 160 16.28 13.69 50.36
N ALA A 161 16.99 12.60 50.10
CA ALA A 161 17.48 12.25 48.78
C ALA A 161 16.34 11.99 47.76
N ILE A 162 16.49 12.45 46.53
CA ILE A 162 15.54 12.15 45.45
C ILE A 162 15.71 10.70 44.98
N PRO A 163 14.67 10.07 44.44
CA PRO A 163 14.78 8.73 43.88
C PRO A 163 15.63 8.72 42.61
N MET A 164 16.52 7.73 42.48
CA MET A 164 17.45 7.54 41.35
C MET A 164 17.19 6.22 40.61
N GLN A 165 15.97 5.72 40.69
CA GLN A 165 15.57 4.51 39.97
C GLN A 165 14.06 4.51 39.71
N LYS A 166 13.67 4.06 38.51
CA LYS A 166 12.27 3.80 38.17
C LYS A 166 11.91 2.33 38.43
N LYS A 167 10.71 2.10 38.89
CA LYS A 167 10.16 0.73 39.05
C LYS A 167 8.97 0.52 38.14
N VAL A 168 9.07 -0.50 37.32
CA VAL A 168 7.97 -0.93 36.43
C VAL A 168 7.70 -2.40 36.70
N GLY A 169 6.57 -2.70 37.33
CA GLY A 169 6.28 -4.05 37.81
C GLY A 169 7.34 -4.56 38.79
N SER A 170 8.00 -5.67 38.45
CA SER A 170 9.13 -6.24 39.19
C SER A 170 10.50 -5.67 38.80
N ASN A 171 10.58 -4.95 37.68
CA ASN A 171 11.85 -4.45 37.14
C ASN A 171 12.24 -3.12 37.78
N VAL A 172 13.54 -2.90 37.89
CA VAL A 172 14.13 -1.68 38.43
C VAL A 172 15.12 -1.14 37.42
N TYR A 173 14.89 0.07 36.98
CA TYR A 173 15.72 0.78 36.01
C TYR A 173 16.44 1.92 36.74
N PRO A 174 17.77 1.89 36.86
CA PRO A 174 18.52 2.97 37.44
C PRO A 174 18.52 4.20 36.51
N ILE A 175 18.68 5.37 37.11
CA ILE A 175 19.04 6.58 36.36
C ILE A 175 20.54 6.48 36.05
N GLU A 176 20.86 6.57 34.76
CA GLU A 176 22.23 6.44 34.27
C GLU A 176 23.13 7.59 34.79
N PRO A 177 24.44 7.35 35.01
CA PRO A 177 25.35 8.39 35.48
C PRO A 177 25.46 9.60 34.53
N THR A 178 25.21 9.39 33.24
CA THR A 178 25.23 10.41 32.20
C THR A 178 23.91 11.16 32.05
N ALA A 179 22.84 10.68 32.73
CA ALA A 179 21.49 11.26 32.60
C ALA A 179 21.46 12.73 33.06
N LYS A 180 20.69 13.53 32.33
CA LYS A 180 20.46 14.95 32.61
C LYS A 180 19.10 15.13 33.29
N LEU A 181 19.06 15.79 34.46
CA LEU A 181 17.78 16.16 35.07
C LEU A 181 17.19 17.36 34.31
N ILE A 182 16.02 17.18 33.69
CA ILE A 182 15.34 18.22 32.93
C ILE A 182 14.27 18.96 33.73
N GLY A 183 13.81 18.40 34.84
CA GLY A 183 12.91 19.13 35.75
C GLY A 183 12.31 18.29 36.86
N VAL A 184 11.85 18.98 37.91
CA VAL A 184 11.08 18.41 39.03
C VAL A 184 9.82 19.22 39.23
N PHE A 185 8.65 18.55 39.13
CA PHE A 185 7.35 19.21 39.17
C PHE A 185 6.43 18.57 40.20
N ALA A 186 5.75 19.40 41.02
CA ALA A 186 4.68 18.97 41.88
C ALA A 186 3.33 19.28 41.24
N VAL A 187 2.60 18.25 40.90
CA VAL A 187 1.30 18.35 40.19
C VAL A 187 0.17 18.03 41.17
N PRO A 188 -0.81 18.93 41.36
CA PRO A 188 -1.94 18.69 42.22
C PRO A 188 -2.81 17.54 41.71
N GLN A 189 -3.15 16.57 42.60
CA GLN A 189 -4.01 15.42 42.28
C GLN A 189 -5.44 15.65 42.75
N THR A 190 -6.39 15.48 41.88
CA THR A 190 -7.83 15.65 42.17
C THR A 190 -8.56 14.34 42.40
N SER A 191 -8.09 13.23 41.85
CA SER A 191 -8.69 11.91 41.99
C SER A 191 -8.20 11.14 43.24
N GLY A 192 -8.82 9.99 43.55
CA GLY A 192 -8.38 9.07 44.58
C GLY A 192 -7.12 8.29 44.18
N ASN A 193 -6.33 7.80 45.17
CA ASN A 193 -5.03 7.14 44.94
C ASN A 193 -5.11 5.81 44.18
N LYS A 194 -6.31 5.21 44.04
CA LYS A 194 -6.54 3.95 43.30
C LYS A 194 -7.22 4.18 41.94
N ALA A 195 -7.50 5.45 41.59
CA ALA A 195 -8.08 5.76 40.30
C ALA A 195 -7.06 5.45 39.19
N LYS A 196 -7.54 5.00 38.04
CA LYS A 196 -6.77 4.85 36.82
C LYS A 196 -7.70 5.32 35.67
N PRO A 197 -7.30 6.32 34.90
CA PRO A 197 -6.13 7.19 35.13
C PRO A 197 -6.24 8.04 36.40
N ILE A 198 -5.09 8.48 36.92
CA ILE A 198 -5.04 9.45 38.03
C ILE A 198 -5.29 10.83 37.45
N VAL A 199 -6.41 11.44 37.84
CA VAL A 199 -6.77 12.78 37.37
C VAL A 199 -6.03 13.85 38.18
N THR A 200 -5.44 14.79 37.50
CA THR A 200 -4.69 15.92 38.04
C THR A 200 -5.37 17.25 37.70
N ASP A 201 -4.97 18.29 38.40
CA ASP A 201 -5.30 19.67 38.08
C ASP A 201 -4.15 20.27 37.26
N GLY A 202 -4.42 20.65 36.01
CA GLY A 202 -3.43 21.29 35.14
C GLY A 202 -3.04 22.69 35.58
N THR A 203 -3.73 23.24 36.57
CA THR A 203 -3.39 24.50 37.22
C THR A 203 -2.64 24.26 38.54
N GLY A 204 -1.85 25.20 38.98
CA GLY A 204 -1.15 25.12 40.26
C GLY A 204 -0.01 24.11 40.27
N ILE A 205 0.52 23.73 39.12
CA ILE A 205 1.77 22.95 39.00
C ILE A 205 2.90 23.82 39.51
N ILE A 206 3.78 23.24 40.36
CA ILE A 206 4.89 23.95 40.99
C ILE A 206 6.20 23.34 40.53
N GLU A 207 7.04 24.13 39.89
CA GLU A 207 8.42 23.72 39.59
C GLU A 207 9.25 23.72 40.85
N LEU A 208 9.99 22.65 41.08
CA LEU A 208 10.84 22.43 42.23
C LEU A 208 12.32 22.24 41.87
N THR A 209 12.68 22.35 40.64
CA THR A 209 14.05 22.13 40.11
C THR A 209 15.07 23.00 40.82
N ASP A 210 14.76 24.27 41.05
CA ASP A 210 15.63 25.22 41.74
C ASP A 210 15.75 24.96 43.24
N LYS A 211 14.90 24.08 43.80
CA LYS A 211 14.97 23.70 45.24
C LYS A 211 15.87 22.49 45.50
N LEU A 212 16.45 21.92 44.48
CA LEU A 212 17.36 20.79 44.57
C LEU A 212 18.70 21.24 45.17
N VAL A 213 19.24 20.43 46.07
CA VAL A 213 20.57 20.64 46.65
C VAL A 213 21.49 19.50 46.24
N TYR A 214 22.53 19.82 45.48
CA TYR A 214 23.56 18.92 45.02
C TYR A 214 24.68 18.83 46.07
N LYS A 215 24.90 17.68 46.66
CA LYS A 215 25.94 17.43 47.66
C LYS A 215 27.25 17.00 47.03
N ALA A 216 28.33 17.19 47.74
CA ALA A 216 29.67 16.82 47.28
C ALA A 216 29.88 15.31 47.05
N ASP A 217 29.06 14.46 47.67
CA ASP A 217 29.08 13.00 47.50
C ASP A 217 28.21 12.52 46.32
N GLY A 218 27.68 13.45 45.49
CA GLY A 218 26.81 13.13 44.39
C GLY A 218 25.32 12.99 44.74
N THR A 219 24.96 13.01 46.04
CA THR A 219 23.55 12.91 46.45
C THR A 219 22.80 14.19 46.11
N ILE A 220 21.64 14.06 45.49
CA ILE A 220 20.71 15.17 45.22
C ILE A 220 19.58 15.08 46.23
N THR A 221 19.28 16.19 46.93
CA THR A 221 18.22 16.23 47.93
C THR A 221 17.19 17.31 47.60
N LEU A 222 15.95 17.05 48.01
CA LEU A 222 14.83 17.98 47.91
C LEU A 222 14.14 18.07 49.25
N ASP A 223 14.03 19.27 49.81
CA ASP A 223 13.19 19.56 50.95
C ASP A 223 12.08 20.54 50.53
N TRP A 224 10.84 20.06 50.63
CA TRP A 224 9.69 20.83 50.18
C TRP A 224 8.46 20.58 51.04
N THR A 225 7.77 21.66 51.40
CA THR A 225 6.49 21.65 52.09
C THR A 225 5.47 22.37 51.23
N PRO A 226 4.36 21.72 50.82
CA PRO A 226 3.31 22.36 50.06
C PRO A 226 2.70 23.57 50.82
N GLU A 227 2.50 24.68 50.09
CA GLU A 227 1.79 25.83 50.66
C GLU A 227 0.32 25.49 50.92
N ASN A 228 -0.30 24.70 50.04
CA ASN A 228 -1.66 24.21 50.26
C ASN A 228 -1.59 22.82 50.94
N ALA A 229 -1.80 22.83 52.25
CA ALA A 229 -1.73 21.62 53.08
C ALA A 229 -2.94 20.65 52.82
N GLU A 230 -3.99 21.08 52.19
CA GLU A 230 -5.16 20.23 51.86
C GLU A 230 -4.98 19.45 50.55
N SER A 231 -4.08 19.93 49.69
CA SER A 231 -3.82 19.30 48.40
C SER A 231 -2.94 18.07 48.52
N LYS A 232 -3.20 17.11 47.65
CA LYS A 232 -2.32 15.96 47.40
C LYS A 232 -1.54 16.26 46.12
N TYR A 233 -0.29 15.81 46.07
CA TYR A 233 0.57 16.06 44.93
C TYR A 233 1.19 14.77 44.40
N ARG A 234 1.44 14.72 43.10
CA ARG A 234 2.41 13.86 42.47
C ARG A 234 3.67 14.67 42.15
N LEU A 235 4.81 14.22 42.64
CA LEU A 235 6.11 14.79 42.30
C LEU A 235 6.69 13.97 41.16
N PHE A 236 6.94 14.61 40.05
CA PHE A 236 7.58 14.01 38.90
C PHE A 236 9.00 14.51 38.78
N TYR A 237 9.94 13.57 38.66
CA TYR A 237 11.35 13.82 38.40
C TYR A 237 11.62 13.32 36.98
N TYR A 238 12.00 14.18 36.06
CA TYR A 238 12.26 13.85 34.70
C TYR A 238 13.73 13.86 34.36
N TRP A 239 14.21 12.75 33.84
CA TRP A 239 15.60 12.56 33.49
C TRP A 239 15.72 12.21 32.03
N GLN A 240 16.54 12.93 31.26
CA GLN A 240 16.91 12.56 29.88
C GLN A 240 18.07 11.58 29.95
N GLN A 241 17.95 10.48 29.22
CA GLN A 241 19.03 9.50 29.00
C GLN A 241 18.80 8.72 27.72
N GLY A 242 19.79 7.89 27.28
CA GLY A 242 19.66 7.01 26.14
C GLY A 242 18.53 6.01 26.32
N ALA A 243 17.81 5.73 25.24
CA ALA A 243 16.75 4.72 25.21
C ALA A 243 17.29 3.30 25.35
N MET A 244 18.57 3.07 25.00
CA MET A 244 19.23 1.75 24.99
C MET A 244 18.55 0.74 24.05
N GLN A 245 17.85 1.23 23.02
CA GLN A 245 17.21 0.36 22.04
C GLN A 245 18.25 -0.24 21.11
N GLU A 246 18.42 -1.55 21.20
CA GLU A 246 19.37 -2.34 20.43
C GLU A 246 18.71 -2.97 19.21
N SER A 247 19.48 -3.19 18.14
CA SER A 247 19.07 -3.92 16.94
C SER A 247 20.11 -4.99 16.59
N HIS A 248 19.64 -6.14 16.14
CA HIS A 248 20.42 -7.31 15.77
C HIS A 248 19.88 -7.89 14.43
N PRO A 249 20.75 -8.58 13.63
CA PRO A 249 22.17 -8.94 13.88
C PRO A 249 23.13 -7.80 13.51
N ALA A 250 24.18 -7.62 14.29
CA ALA A 250 25.22 -6.62 13.99
C ALA A 250 26.59 -7.07 14.52
N ALA A 251 27.67 -6.70 13.82
CA ALA A 251 29.04 -7.03 14.21
C ALA A 251 29.47 -6.40 15.55
N GLU A 252 28.96 -5.21 15.80
CA GLU A 252 28.99 -4.53 17.10
C GLU A 252 27.56 -4.15 17.44
N THR A 253 27.17 -4.09 18.72
CA THR A 253 25.81 -3.71 19.11
C THR A 253 25.38 -2.46 18.36
N ALA A 254 24.29 -2.55 17.59
CA ALA A 254 23.71 -1.44 16.87
C ALA A 254 22.64 -0.77 17.74
N TYR A 255 22.75 0.55 17.90
CA TYR A 255 21.74 1.31 18.62
C TYR A 255 20.93 2.19 17.70
N CYS A 256 19.64 2.33 18.03
CA CYS A 256 18.72 3.22 17.32
C CYS A 256 19.21 4.66 17.39
N ILE A 257 19.22 5.37 16.25
CA ILE A 257 19.61 6.77 16.18
C ILE A 257 18.53 7.70 16.78
N ASN A 258 18.90 8.93 17.10
CA ASN A 258 17.94 9.94 17.53
C ASN A 258 17.26 10.58 16.32
N TYR A 259 15.97 10.32 16.16
CA TYR A 259 15.15 10.84 15.06
C TYR A 259 14.79 12.33 15.20
N PHE A 260 15.05 12.92 16.36
CA PHE A 260 14.69 14.29 16.70
C PHE A 260 15.90 15.22 16.85
N ASP A 261 17.12 14.70 16.59
CA ASP A 261 18.39 15.44 16.69
C ASP A 261 19.26 15.19 15.45
N GLU A 262 19.87 16.25 14.90
CA GLU A 262 20.75 16.15 13.73
C GLU A 262 21.94 15.20 13.95
N ALA A 263 22.40 15.02 15.19
CA ALA A 263 23.46 14.06 15.53
C ALA A 263 23.10 12.61 15.16
N GLY A 264 21.81 12.27 15.10
CA GLY A 264 21.35 10.94 14.71
C GLY A 264 21.66 10.64 13.25
N ILE A 265 21.32 11.55 12.33
CA ILE A 265 21.62 11.33 10.91
C ILE A 265 23.11 11.44 10.59
N GLU A 266 23.89 12.23 11.34
CA GLU A 266 25.33 12.29 11.14
C GLU A 266 25.97 10.94 11.44
N ALA A 267 25.55 10.23 12.51
CA ALA A 267 26.01 8.87 12.80
C ALA A 267 25.66 7.89 11.65
N LEU A 268 24.46 7.98 11.09
CA LEU A 268 24.03 7.16 9.95
C LEU A 268 24.86 7.47 8.68
N LYS A 269 25.11 8.75 8.38
CA LYS A 269 25.94 9.18 7.27
C LYS A 269 27.38 8.67 7.39
N GLU A 270 28.00 8.78 8.56
CA GLU A 270 29.35 8.27 8.83
C GLU A 270 29.43 6.77 8.55
N TYR A 271 28.45 6.00 9.00
CA TYR A 271 28.35 4.57 8.72
C TYR A 271 28.25 4.29 7.20
N TRP A 272 27.35 4.95 6.52
CA TRP A 272 27.15 4.74 5.09
C TRP A 272 28.39 5.10 4.26
N LEU A 273 29.11 6.17 4.63
CA LEU A 273 30.38 6.56 3.97
C LEU A 273 31.48 5.52 4.18
N ALA A 274 31.50 4.86 5.34
CA ALA A 274 32.53 3.89 5.68
C ALA A 274 32.27 2.49 5.11
N HIS A 275 31.03 2.08 4.92
CA HIS A 275 30.65 0.70 4.64
C HIS A 275 29.96 0.51 3.26
N ILE A 276 29.22 1.50 2.78
CA ILE A 276 28.41 1.41 1.56
C ILE A 276 28.98 2.26 0.43
N LEU A 277 29.33 3.50 0.70
CA LEU A 277 29.76 4.50 -0.28
C LEU A 277 31.29 4.63 -0.41
N ASP A 278 32.07 3.70 0.10
CA ASP A 278 33.54 3.67 0.07
C ASP A 278 34.11 3.08 -1.24
N ASP A 279 33.26 2.60 -2.17
CA ASP A 279 33.65 2.03 -3.47
C ASP A 279 33.24 2.97 -4.62
N GLU A 280 34.26 3.58 -5.29
CA GLU A 280 34.06 4.49 -6.43
C GLU A 280 33.32 3.83 -7.61
N ALA A 281 33.59 2.54 -7.88
CA ALA A 281 32.98 1.84 -9.01
C ALA A 281 31.50 1.55 -8.73
N LEU A 282 31.16 1.15 -7.52
CA LEU A 282 29.80 0.97 -7.08
C LEU A 282 29.04 2.31 -7.04
N ASN A 283 29.65 3.38 -6.54
CA ASN A 283 29.06 4.70 -6.51
C ASN A 283 28.67 5.22 -7.91
N ALA A 284 29.48 4.91 -8.92
CA ALA A 284 29.14 5.25 -10.30
C ALA A 284 27.90 4.48 -10.80
N LYS A 285 27.70 3.23 -10.38
CA LYS A 285 26.51 2.43 -10.68
C LYS A 285 25.28 2.93 -9.91
N ILE A 286 25.46 3.30 -8.64
CA ILE A 286 24.40 3.90 -7.80
C ILE A 286 23.86 5.16 -8.47
N GLN A 287 24.74 6.07 -8.92
CA GLN A 287 24.34 7.30 -9.60
C GLN A 287 23.66 7.08 -10.97
N ALA A 288 23.95 5.97 -11.63
CA ALA A 288 23.38 5.64 -12.93
C ALA A 288 22.10 4.79 -12.81
N GLY A 289 21.89 4.14 -11.68
CA GLY A 289 20.78 3.24 -11.40
C GLY A 289 19.66 3.87 -10.57
N ASP A 290 18.80 3.02 -10.03
CA ASP A 290 17.75 3.39 -9.08
C ASP A 290 18.02 2.72 -7.74
N VAL A 291 18.63 3.46 -6.83
CA VAL A 291 18.97 3.01 -5.48
C VAL A 291 18.19 3.82 -4.46
N GLN A 292 17.72 3.15 -3.42
CA GLN A 292 16.90 3.76 -2.39
C GLN A 292 17.39 3.38 -0.99
N LEU A 293 17.32 4.32 -0.06
CA LEU A 293 17.31 4.02 1.36
C LEU A 293 15.87 3.80 1.78
N PHE A 294 15.58 2.63 2.33
CA PHE A 294 14.28 2.27 2.87
C PHE A 294 14.25 2.43 4.40
N MET A 295 13.27 3.16 4.87
CA MET A 295 12.94 3.26 6.29
C MET A 295 11.59 2.60 6.51
N ASP A 296 11.61 1.49 7.22
CA ASP A 296 10.43 0.72 7.58
C ASP A 296 9.59 1.46 8.64
N SER A 297 8.54 0.84 9.14
CA SER A 297 7.70 1.36 10.21
C SER A 297 8.53 1.92 11.37
N LEU A 298 8.03 3.01 11.95
CA LEU A 298 8.78 3.73 12.99
C LEU A 298 8.64 3.03 14.35
N GLU A 299 9.38 1.92 14.53
CA GLU A 299 9.37 1.07 15.73
C GLU A 299 10.30 1.55 16.83
N ILE A 300 10.50 2.86 16.92
CA ILE A 300 11.25 3.43 18.05
C ILE A 300 10.46 3.26 19.35
N SER A 301 11.16 2.95 20.44
CA SER A 301 10.57 2.69 21.75
C SER A 301 11.09 3.63 22.82
N THR A 302 10.18 4.08 23.68
CA THR A 302 10.56 4.78 24.90
C THR A 302 11.00 3.81 26.01
N GLU A 303 10.96 2.50 25.76
CA GLU A 303 11.26 1.44 26.73
C GLU A 303 10.49 1.68 28.05
N TYR A 304 11.21 2.07 29.08
CA TYR A 304 10.66 2.43 30.38
C TYR A 304 10.51 3.94 30.59
N GLY A 305 10.75 4.76 29.56
CA GLY A 305 10.57 6.20 29.56
C GLY A 305 9.10 6.62 29.38
N CYS A 306 8.87 7.91 29.22
CA CYS A 306 7.55 8.45 28.98
C CYS A 306 7.45 9.30 27.70
N ALA A 307 8.57 9.76 27.16
CA ALA A 307 8.59 10.55 25.92
C ALA A 307 9.95 10.41 25.21
N PHE A 308 9.96 10.51 23.89
CA PHE A 308 11.17 10.75 23.12
C PHE A 308 11.69 12.16 23.36
N TRP A 309 13.03 12.35 23.30
CA TRP A 309 13.64 13.61 23.66
C TRP A 309 14.91 13.90 22.84
N CYS A 310 15.28 15.17 22.81
CA CYS A 310 16.60 15.67 22.41
C CYS A 310 17.01 16.80 23.33
N ASP A 311 18.28 17.21 23.27
CA ASP A 311 18.85 18.15 24.25
C ASP A 311 18.12 19.50 24.31
N ASP A 312 17.61 19.98 23.19
CA ASP A 312 16.90 21.27 23.05
C ASP A 312 15.39 21.15 22.86
N MET A 313 14.80 19.96 23.09
CA MET A 313 13.37 19.73 22.90
C MET A 313 12.50 20.74 23.68
N ALA A 314 12.87 21.08 24.88
CA ALA A 314 12.10 22.03 25.69
C ALA A 314 12.15 23.45 25.12
N GLU A 315 13.29 23.86 24.59
CA GLU A 315 13.50 25.15 23.94
C GLU A 315 12.76 25.22 22.60
N GLU A 316 12.85 24.19 21.80
CA GLU A 316 12.11 24.05 20.52
C GLU A 316 10.59 24.09 20.75
N PHE A 317 10.13 23.31 21.72
CA PHE A 317 8.71 23.34 22.08
C PHE A 317 8.25 24.73 22.53
N LEU A 318 9.01 25.36 23.43
CA LEU A 318 8.70 26.72 23.89
C LEU A 318 8.69 27.75 22.75
N ALA A 319 9.64 27.64 21.83
CA ALA A 319 9.72 28.53 20.67
C ALA A 319 8.53 28.38 19.73
N ARG A 320 8.06 27.14 19.51
CA ARG A 320 6.96 26.81 18.57
C ARG A 320 5.57 27.00 19.19
N LYS A 321 5.40 26.63 20.46
CA LYS A 321 4.08 26.59 21.14
C LYS A 321 3.87 27.70 22.18
N GLY A 322 4.92 28.41 22.58
CA GLY A 322 4.83 29.58 23.47
C GLY A 322 4.66 29.24 24.95
N TYR A 323 4.77 27.96 25.35
CA TYR A 323 4.73 27.53 26.76
C TYR A 323 5.67 26.35 27.00
N ASP A 324 5.96 26.03 28.27
CA ASP A 324 6.84 24.93 28.66
C ASP A 324 6.06 23.61 28.73
N ILE A 325 6.52 22.58 27.99
CA ILE A 325 5.93 21.23 27.99
C ILE A 325 6.27 20.44 29.25
N ARG A 326 7.44 20.67 29.86
CA ARG A 326 7.96 19.83 30.93
C ARG A 326 6.97 19.58 32.08
N PRO A 327 6.20 20.58 32.56
CA PRO A 327 5.16 20.36 33.55
C PRO A 327 4.08 19.36 33.20
N TYR A 328 3.89 19.07 31.91
CA TYR A 328 2.84 18.23 31.37
C TYR A 328 3.29 16.86 30.86
N LEU A 329 4.60 16.54 30.88
CA LEU A 329 5.14 15.26 30.41
C LEU A 329 4.52 14.04 31.12
N TYR A 330 3.96 14.20 32.31
CA TYR A 330 3.25 13.12 32.99
C TYR A 330 2.02 12.60 32.21
N LEU A 331 1.50 13.37 31.26
CA LEU A 331 0.38 12.96 30.41
C LEU A 331 0.76 11.89 29.38
N THR A 332 2.05 11.74 29.10
CA THR A 332 2.56 10.68 28.22
C THR A 332 2.84 9.36 28.95
N ILE A 333 2.89 9.36 30.31
CA ILE A 333 3.18 8.16 31.09
C ILE A 333 2.08 7.11 30.90
N GLY A 334 2.48 5.95 30.38
CA GLY A 334 1.57 4.82 30.09
C GLY A 334 0.69 5.01 28.88
N LEU A 335 0.98 6.01 28.02
CA LEU A 335 0.49 5.97 26.65
C LEU A 335 1.22 4.82 25.94
N PRO A 336 0.50 3.90 25.30
CA PRO A 336 1.15 2.82 24.57
C PRO A 336 1.96 3.37 23.41
N ASP A 337 3.10 2.76 23.13
CA ASP A 337 3.69 2.81 21.79
C ASP A 337 2.66 2.21 20.84
N LEU A 338 2.34 2.88 19.74
CA LEU A 338 1.24 2.48 18.85
C LEU A 338 1.53 1.20 18.08
N PHE A 339 2.80 0.81 18.07
CA PHE A 339 3.22 -0.38 17.40
C PHE A 339 2.72 -1.58 18.19
N TYR A 340 1.81 -2.31 17.71
CA TYR A 340 1.25 -3.54 18.26
C TYR A 340 0.27 -3.37 19.46
N TRP A 341 -0.95 -3.56 19.28
CA TRP A 341 -1.84 -4.35 20.13
C TRP A 341 -2.76 -3.65 21.13
N ASP A 342 -2.60 -2.38 21.47
CA ASP A 342 -3.48 -1.84 22.48
C ASP A 342 -4.41 -0.74 21.96
N ALA A 343 -5.70 -1.09 22.03
CA ALA A 343 -6.77 -0.11 22.08
C ALA A 343 -6.36 1.02 23.02
N VAL A 344 -6.52 2.27 22.56
CA VAL A 344 -6.27 3.51 23.25
C VAL A 344 -6.23 3.34 24.77
N ASP A 345 -5.03 3.12 25.34
CA ASP A 345 -4.86 3.30 26.77
C ASP A 345 -4.83 4.81 27.02
N TYR A 346 -5.66 5.28 27.91
CA TYR A 346 -5.76 6.69 28.26
C TYR A 346 -4.57 7.15 29.13
N GLY A 347 -3.52 6.30 29.24
CA GLY A 347 -2.36 6.56 30.08
C GLY A 347 -2.64 6.40 31.57
N SER A 348 -1.56 6.55 32.35
CA SER A 348 -1.62 6.46 33.80
C SER A 348 -2.15 7.73 34.47
N TYR A 349 -2.10 8.85 33.78
CA TYR A 349 -2.49 10.18 34.25
C TYR A 349 -3.36 10.92 33.24
N ASP A 350 -4.17 11.82 33.77
CA ASP A 350 -5.14 12.59 32.99
C ASP A 350 -5.33 13.99 33.58
N LEU A 351 -5.81 14.94 32.74
CA LEU A 351 -6.30 16.22 33.18
C LEU A 351 -7.79 16.19 33.44
N ALA A 352 -8.23 17.01 34.40
CA ALA A 352 -9.66 17.28 34.61
C ALA A 352 -10.29 17.93 33.36
N ASP A 353 -9.57 18.84 32.72
CA ASP A 353 -9.92 19.42 31.42
C ASP A 353 -9.39 18.52 30.29
N LYS A 354 -10.31 17.73 29.68
CA LYS A 354 -10.00 16.79 28.61
C LYS A 354 -9.56 17.49 27.33
N THR A 355 -10.16 18.63 27.02
CA THR A 355 -9.82 19.43 25.85
C THR A 355 -8.38 19.97 25.96
N MET A 356 -8.02 20.50 27.12
CA MET A 356 -6.66 20.95 27.36
C MET A 356 -5.65 19.78 27.28
N ARG A 357 -6.02 18.60 27.84
CA ARG A 357 -5.16 17.39 27.73
C ARG A 357 -4.85 17.04 26.28
N GLU A 358 -5.87 16.93 25.44
CA GLU A 358 -5.74 16.60 24.03
C GLU A 358 -4.84 17.61 23.31
N LYS A 359 -5.11 18.89 23.48
CA LYS A 359 -4.33 19.96 22.85
C LYS A 359 -2.86 19.98 23.28
N VAL A 360 -2.55 19.74 24.55
CA VAL A 360 -1.18 19.66 25.03
C VAL A 360 -0.44 18.45 24.45
N LEU A 361 -1.12 17.31 24.32
CA LEU A 361 -0.54 16.13 23.66
C LEU A 361 -0.33 16.37 22.16
N ASN A 362 -1.31 16.95 21.48
CA ASN A 362 -1.18 17.32 20.06
C ASN A 362 -0.02 18.30 19.85
N ASP A 363 0.17 19.29 20.73
CA ASP A 363 1.30 20.21 20.65
C ASP A 363 2.66 19.47 20.73
N LEU A 364 2.79 18.48 21.62
CA LEU A 364 4.02 17.70 21.74
C LEU A 364 4.27 16.86 20.48
N PHE A 365 3.25 16.15 20.00
CA PHE A 365 3.36 15.30 18.83
C PHE A 365 3.58 16.10 17.55
N ASP A 366 3.02 17.29 17.44
CA ASP A 366 3.27 18.22 16.35
C ASP A 366 4.74 18.71 16.34
N VAL A 367 5.27 19.13 17.49
CA VAL A 367 6.68 19.51 17.58
C VAL A 367 7.60 18.33 17.23
N GLN A 368 7.29 17.12 17.71
CA GLN A 368 8.05 15.92 17.35
C GLN A 368 7.95 15.62 15.85
N THR A 369 6.77 15.76 15.23
CA THR A 369 6.59 15.59 13.78
C THR A 369 7.44 16.60 12.99
N GLN A 370 7.43 17.86 13.39
CA GLN A 370 8.24 18.91 12.75
C GLN A 370 9.74 18.62 12.88
N LEU A 371 10.23 18.25 14.09
CA LEU A 371 11.63 17.90 14.29
C LEU A 371 12.04 16.66 13.50
N TYR A 372 11.20 15.63 13.45
CA TYR A 372 11.42 14.44 12.64
C TYR A 372 11.62 14.80 11.14
N ARG A 373 10.79 15.70 10.61
CA ARG A 373 10.95 16.20 9.24
C ARG A 373 12.23 17.01 9.06
N GLU A 374 12.43 18.02 9.91
CA GLU A 374 13.49 19.04 9.76
C GLU A 374 14.89 18.49 10.10
N ARG A 375 14.99 17.53 11.03
CA ARG A 375 16.27 17.01 11.54
C ARG A 375 16.63 15.62 11.07
N MET A 376 15.65 14.87 10.56
CA MET A 376 15.87 13.52 10.05
C MET A 376 15.55 13.42 8.55
N LEU A 377 14.28 13.53 8.15
CA LEU A 377 13.86 13.18 6.79
C LEU A 377 14.45 14.11 5.71
N GLU A 378 14.32 15.41 5.87
CA GLU A 378 14.74 16.38 4.85
C GLU A 378 16.27 16.45 4.69
N PRO A 379 17.07 16.52 5.77
CA PRO A 379 18.52 16.52 5.64
C PRO A 379 19.06 15.19 5.11
N LEU A 380 18.47 14.06 5.51
CA LEU A 380 18.85 12.74 5.01
C LEU A 380 18.59 12.63 3.51
N ARG A 381 17.38 13.01 3.06
CA ARG A 381 17.03 13.04 1.64
C ARG A 381 17.98 13.93 0.83
N ALA A 382 18.24 15.13 1.31
CA ALA A 382 19.13 16.06 0.64
C ALA A 382 20.55 15.49 0.48
N TRP A 383 21.09 14.87 1.52
CA TRP A 383 22.40 14.24 1.47
C TRP A 383 22.43 13.02 0.54
N LEU A 384 21.44 12.13 0.60
CA LEU A 384 21.35 10.96 -0.27
C LEU A 384 21.26 11.34 -1.75
N HIS A 385 20.58 12.44 -2.07
CA HIS A 385 20.49 12.96 -3.44
C HIS A 385 21.87 13.35 -4.02
N GLU A 386 22.85 13.75 -3.20
CA GLU A 386 24.22 14.00 -3.67
C GLU A 386 24.87 12.74 -4.27
N TYR A 387 24.44 11.55 -3.83
CA TYR A 387 24.88 10.24 -4.31
C TYR A 387 23.92 9.61 -5.35
N GLY A 388 22.83 10.29 -5.70
CA GLY A 388 21.81 9.76 -6.61
C GLY A 388 20.85 8.75 -5.93
N ILE A 389 20.87 8.66 -4.60
CA ILE A 389 20.03 7.75 -3.82
C ILE A 389 18.74 8.48 -3.40
N LYS A 390 17.61 7.80 -3.49
CA LYS A 390 16.30 8.31 -3.08
C LYS A 390 15.88 7.76 -1.72
N THR A 391 14.93 8.42 -1.07
CA THR A 391 14.32 7.94 0.17
C THR A 391 12.99 7.26 -0.10
N ARG A 392 12.74 6.09 0.51
CA ARG A 392 11.45 5.43 0.61
C ARG A 392 11.17 5.14 2.07
N ALA A 393 9.96 5.46 2.57
CA ALA A 393 9.68 5.36 4.00
C ALA A 393 8.22 5.09 4.31
N GLN A 394 7.99 4.23 5.31
CA GLN A 394 6.73 4.06 6.03
C GLN A 394 6.60 5.13 7.11
N ILE A 395 6.34 6.34 6.66
CA ILE A 395 6.48 7.57 7.44
C ILE A 395 5.54 7.60 8.63
N SER A 396 6.07 7.95 9.81
CA SER A 396 5.31 8.16 11.06
C SER A 396 4.54 6.93 11.56
N TYR A 397 4.35 5.95 10.73
CA TYR A 397 3.61 4.74 11.05
C TYR A 397 4.27 4.00 12.24
N GLY A 398 3.49 3.70 13.25
CA GLY A 398 3.97 3.13 14.52
C GLY A 398 4.14 4.13 15.66
N GLN A 399 4.11 5.44 15.39
CA GLN A 399 4.25 6.49 16.42
C GLN A 399 3.08 7.49 16.39
N ARG A 400 2.99 8.31 17.44
CA ARG A 400 1.99 9.38 17.57
C ARG A 400 2.43 10.65 16.85
N LEU A 401 2.85 10.50 15.61
CA LEU A 401 3.23 11.57 14.71
C LEU A 401 2.15 11.73 13.63
N GLU A 402 2.08 12.88 13.02
CA GLU A 402 1.20 13.07 11.87
C GLU A 402 1.69 12.24 10.69
N ILE A 403 0.79 11.57 9.96
CA ILE A 403 1.16 10.67 8.85
C ILE A 403 1.32 11.43 7.54
N SER A 404 0.35 12.26 7.22
CA SER A 404 0.25 12.86 5.88
C SER A 404 1.32 13.93 5.65
N GLU A 405 1.58 14.80 6.62
CA GLU A 405 2.52 15.91 6.49
C GLU A 405 3.95 15.46 6.11
N PRO A 406 4.57 14.45 6.76
CA PRO A 406 5.91 14.04 6.41
C PRO A 406 6.08 13.41 5.02
N ILE A 407 4.98 13.11 4.31
CA ILE A 407 5.02 12.72 2.88
C ILE A 407 5.79 13.77 2.06
N MET A 408 5.71 15.04 2.43
CA MET A 408 6.46 16.11 1.77
C MET A 408 7.98 15.90 1.82
N SER A 409 8.48 15.25 2.85
CA SER A 409 9.90 15.15 3.20
C SER A 409 10.61 13.92 2.63
N VAL A 410 9.92 13.02 1.95
CA VAL A 410 10.49 11.81 1.31
C VAL A 410 10.22 11.76 -0.18
N ASP A 411 10.99 10.95 -0.94
CA ASP A 411 10.74 10.79 -2.38
C ASP A 411 9.59 9.82 -2.65
N TYR A 412 9.58 8.69 -1.97
CA TYR A 412 8.57 7.65 -2.07
C TYR A 412 7.94 7.39 -0.71
N PRO A 413 6.75 7.92 -0.43
CA PRO A 413 5.98 7.50 0.73
C PRO A 413 5.53 6.05 0.55
N GLU A 414 5.51 5.31 1.65
CA GLU A 414 5.06 3.93 1.70
C GLU A 414 4.10 3.71 2.86
N ALA A 415 3.14 2.80 2.67
CA ALA A 415 2.34 2.21 3.72
C ALA A 415 2.58 0.69 3.73
N GLU A 416 2.02 -0.01 4.70
CA GLU A 416 1.98 -1.46 4.70
C GLU A 416 0.55 -1.96 4.92
N ILE A 417 0.31 -3.20 4.50
CA ILE A 417 -1.02 -3.81 4.66
C ILE A 417 -1.26 -4.31 6.09
N LEU A 418 -0.20 -4.53 6.85
CA LEU A 418 -0.14 -5.24 8.12
C LEU A 418 -1.14 -4.72 9.17
N ASN A 419 -1.15 -3.44 9.46
CA ASN A 419 -2.01 -2.85 10.47
C ASN A 419 -3.18 -2.03 9.88
N GLN A 420 -3.32 -2.04 8.56
CA GLN A 420 -4.39 -1.32 7.89
C GLN A 420 -5.65 -2.17 7.70
N ASN A 421 -5.59 -3.46 8.06
CA ASN A 421 -6.68 -4.44 7.95
C ASN A 421 -7.38 -4.43 6.58
N ASN A 422 -6.63 -4.11 5.52
CA ASN A 422 -7.15 -3.95 4.17
C ASN A 422 -8.31 -2.94 4.06
N GLN A 423 -8.34 -1.93 4.95
CA GLN A 423 -9.36 -0.88 4.97
C GLN A 423 -8.97 0.27 4.03
N VAL A 424 -9.73 0.50 2.97
CA VAL A 424 -9.44 1.52 1.95
C VAL A 424 -9.30 2.92 2.55
N ASP A 425 -10.13 3.29 3.52
CA ASP A 425 -10.05 4.59 4.19
C ASP A 425 -8.73 4.81 4.94
N MET A 426 -8.14 3.75 5.51
CA MET A 426 -6.85 3.86 6.17
C MET A 426 -5.74 4.13 5.17
N TYR A 427 -5.75 3.46 4.02
CA TYR A 427 -4.80 3.70 2.94
C TYR A 427 -4.87 5.15 2.39
N ARG A 428 -6.05 5.75 2.41
CA ARG A 428 -6.27 7.14 1.94
C ARG A 428 -5.53 8.20 2.76
N LEU A 429 -5.00 7.88 3.94
CA LEU A 429 -4.13 8.79 4.71
C LEU A 429 -2.83 9.14 3.98
N TRP A 430 -2.30 8.22 3.18
CA TRP A 430 -1.09 8.44 2.39
C TRP A 430 -1.39 9.03 1.01
N THR A 431 -2.56 8.70 0.45
CA THR A 431 -2.84 8.99 -0.96
C THR A 431 -3.03 10.47 -1.23
N GLY A 432 -3.68 11.21 -0.35
CA GLY A 432 -3.93 12.64 -0.56
C GLY A 432 -2.64 13.44 -0.69
N GLY A 433 -1.71 13.27 0.25
CA GLY A 433 -0.42 13.94 0.21
C GLY A 433 0.43 13.52 -0.99
N ALA A 434 0.45 12.22 -1.31
CA ALA A 434 1.18 11.70 -2.46
C ALA A 434 0.66 12.26 -3.78
N LYS A 435 -0.67 12.32 -3.98
CA LYS A 435 -1.31 12.87 -5.19
C LYS A 435 -1.09 14.37 -5.32
N LEU A 436 -1.20 15.15 -4.23
CA LEU A 436 -0.94 16.59 -4.25
C LEU A 436 0.49 16.93 -4.68
N GLN A 437 1.44 16.02 -4.52
CA GLN A 437 2.83 16.17 -4.95
C GLN A 437 3.20 15.29 -6.14
N ASN A 438 2.24 14.60 -6.74
CA ASN A 438 2.43 13.65 -7.86
C ASN A 438 3.56 12.64 -7.59
N LYS A 439 3.61 12.09 -6.37
CA LYS A 439 4.59 11.10 -5.95
C LYS A 439 4.11 9.69 -6.25
N VAL A 440 5.05 8.79 -6.54
CA VAL A 440 4.80 7.35 -6.52
C VAL A 440 4.60 6.92 -5.08
N LEU A 441 3.50 6.24 -4.83
CA LEU A 441 3.11 5.73 -3.51
C LEU A 441 3.22 4.20 -3.52
N SER A 442 4.07 3.67 -2.64
CA SER A 442 4.31 2.23 -2.51
C SER A 442 3.61 1.62 -1.29
N SER A 443 3.44 0.31 -1.32
CA SER A 443 3.02 -0.48 -0.18
C SER A 443 3.86 -1.74 -0.05
N GLU A 444 4.29 -2.03 1.17
CA GLU A 444 4.66 -3.37 1.56
C GLU A 444 3.40 -4.24 1.61
N THR A 445 3.44 -5.40 0.96
CA THR A 445 2.26 -6.22 0.69
C THR A 445 2.61 -7.70 0.83
N GLY A 446 1.67 -8.53 1.30
CA GLY A 446 1.86 -9.98 1.43
C GLY A 446 2.41 -10.45 2.77
N ALA A 447 2.71 -9.55 3.74
CA ALA A 447 3.26 -9.92 5.04
C ALA A 447 2.34 -10.83 5.89
N TYR A 448 1.06 -10.89 5.58
CA TYR A 448 0.09 -11.73 6.30
C TYR A 448 -0.28 -13.02 5.60
N GLY A 449 0.04 -13.15 4.33
CA GLY A 449 -0.25 -14.33 3.58
C GLY A 449 0.50 -15.52 4.15
N GLY A 450 -0.17 -16.34 4.98
CA GLY A 450 0.35 -17.66 5.30
C GLY A 450 0.41 -18.52 4.04
N TYR A 451 0.95 -19.72 4.14
CA TYR A 451 0.96 -20.70 3.05
C TYR A 451 -0.42 -21.02 2.43
N ALA A 452 -1.49 -20.50 3.01
CA ALA A 452 -2.84 -20.60 2.45
C ALA A 452 -3.15 -19.56 1.39
N TYR A 453 -2.33 -18.51 1.26
CA TYR A 453 -2.48 -17.51 0.21
C TYR A 453 -2.12 -18.10 -1.14
N THR A 454 -2.95 -17.76 -2.11
CA THR A 454 -2.72 -18.04 -3.52
C THR A 454 -2.22 -16.77 -4.22
N GLU A 455 -1.75 -16.91 -5.46
CA GLU A 455 -1.43 -15.74 -6.28
C GLU A 455 -2.66 -14.84 -6.49
N GLN A 456 -3.88 -15.40 -6.54
CA GLN A 456 -5.14 -14.64 -6.59
C GLN A 456 -5.36 -13.80 -5.34
N ASP A 457 -5.05 -14.32 -4.15
CA ASP A 457 -5.17 -13.56 -2.89
C ASP A 457 -4.22 -12.36 -2.90
N HIS A 458 -2.98 -12.54 -3.36
CA HIS A 458 -2.02 -11.43 -3.53
C HIS A 458 -2.50 -10.38 -4.54
N LEU A 459 -3.08 -10.80 -5.65
CA LEU A 459 -3.66 -9.87 -6.63
C LEU A 459 -4.79 -9.05 -6.01
N MET A 460 -5.70 -9.67 -5.26
CA MET A 460 -6.80 -8.96 -4.62
C MET A 460 -6.33 -7.95 -3.57
N GLU A 461 -5.28 -8.27 -2.81
CA GLU A 461 -4.63 -7.30 -1.91
C GLU A 461 -4.06 -6.11 -2.70
N ALA A 462 -3.33 -6.36 -3.78
CA ALA A 462 -2.81 -5.31 -4.63
C ALA A 462 -3.93 -4.46 -5.26
N TYR A 463 -5.05 -5.09 -5.68
CA TYR A 463 -6.19 -4.37 -6.26
C TYR A 463 -6.87 -3.43 -5.26
N ASN A 464 -6.96 -3.80 -3.98
CA ASN A 464 -7.44 -2.92 -2.92
C ASN A 464 -6.54 -1.69 -2.74
N LEU A 465 -5.22 -1.88 -2.77
CA LEU A 465 -4.24 -0.79 -2.70
C LEU A 465 -4.36 0.14 -3.93
N PHE A 466 -4.46 -0.43 -5.14
CA PHE A 466 -4.67 0.34 -6.37
C PHE A 466 -5.97 1.13 -6.33
N ALA A 467 -7.04 0.56 -5.79
CA ALA A 467 -8.32 1.23 -5.60
C ALA A 467 -8.23 2.41 -4.62
N ALA A 468 -7.32 2.38 -3.66
CA ALA A 468 -7.01 3.52 -2.81
C ALA A 468 -6.13 4.57 -3.50
N GLY A 469 -5.38 4.21 -4.56
CA GLY A 469 -4.51 5.12 -5.31
C GLY A 469 -3.01 4.82 -5.18
N PHE A 470 -2.64 3.68 -4.61
CA PHE A 470 -1.25 3.18 -4.66
C PHE A 470 -0.89 2.80 -6.09
N ASN A 471 0.39 2.83 -6.40
CA ASN A 471 0.88 2.56 -7.75
C ASN A 471 2.27 1.91 -7.77
N ARG A 472 2.70 1.31 -6.66
CA ARG A 472 3.91 0.51 -6.50
C ARG A 472 3.69 -0.53 -5.40
N ILE A 473 4.14 -1.78 -5.66
CA ILE A 473 4.04 -2.90 -4.73
C ILE A 473 5.44 -3.42 -4.41
N VAL A 474 5.68 -3.67 -3.13
CA VAL A 474 6.87 -4.35 -2.61
C VAL A 474 6.41 -5.59 -1.86
N TRP A 475 6.71 -6.77 -2.40
CA TRP A 475 6.25 -8.02 -1.83
C TRP A 475 7.08 -8.43 -0.62
N HIS A 476 6.44 -8.82 0.42
CA HIS A 476 6.98 -9.56 1.54
C HIS A 476 6.57 -11.03 1.37
N ILE A 477 7.45 -11.96 0.95
CA ILE A 477 8.90 -11.91 0.98
C ILE A 477 9.50 -12.82 -0.10
N TRP A 478 10.80 -12.65 -0.41
CA TRP A 478 11.59 -13.58 -1.18
C TRP A 478 12.29 -14.58 -0.25
N SER A 479 12.25 -15.86 -0.59
CA SER A 479 12.97 -16.92 0.10
C SER A 479 14.01 -17.54 -0.79
N ALA A 480 15.23 -17.69 -0.24
CA ALA A 480 16.34 -18.32 -0.94
C ALA A 480 16.20 -19.84 -1.02
N GLN A 481 16.81 -20.45 -2.03
CA GLN A 481 16.87 -21.91 -2.13
C GLN A 481 17.82 -22.51 -1.09
N TYR A 482 18.94 -21.83 -0.80
CA TYR A 482 19.94 -22.25 0.16
C TYR A 482 19.91 -21.37 1.40
N GLY A 483 20.11 -21.96 2.56
CA GLY A 483 20.29 -21.25 3.81
C GLY A 483 21.48 -21.75 4.61
N PRO A 484 22.05 -20.89 5.47
CA PRO A 484 23.21 -21.26 6.28
C PRO A 484 22.85 -22.32 7.32
N GLY A 485 23.88 -23.06 7.74
CA GLY A 485 23.79 -24.09 8.78
C GLY A 485 23.21 -25.43 8.31
N THR A 486 22.73 -26.21 9.26
CA THR A 486 22.27 -27.59 9.08
C THR A 486 20.77 -27.79 9.23
N ASP A 487 20.01 -26.71 9.44
CA ASP A 487 18.56 -26.79 9.53
C ASP A 487 17.95 -27.00 8.14
N ASN A 488 17.90 -28.26 7.75
CA ASN A 488 17.49 -28.72 6.42
C ASN A 488 15.97 -28.57 6.26
N ARG A 489 15.51 -27.39 5.93
CA ARG A 489 14.10 -27.13 5.62
C ARG A 489 13.80 -27.33 4.15
N TRP A 490 12.68 -27.91 3.88
CA TRP A 490 12.07 -27.93 2.58
C TRP A 490 10.76 -27.15 2.65
N PRO A 491 10.39 -26.34 1.67
CA PRO A 491 10.96 -26.25 0.33
C PRO A 491 12.00 -25.13 0.14
N HIS A 492 12.15 -24.23 1.09
CA HIS A 492 12.99 -23.03 0.97
C HIS A 492 13.58 -22.60 2.32
N TYR A 493 14.45 -21.63 2.28
CA TYR A 493 15.04 -20.98 3.44
C TYR A 493 14.58 -19.51 3.57
N THR A 494 14.12 -19.13 4.77
CA THR A 494 13.86 -17.76 5.16
C THR A 494 14.61 -17.47 6.45
N ALA A 495 15.39 -16.39 6.50
CA ALA A 495 16.09 -15.97 7.70
C ALA A 495 15.11 -15.64 8.85
N SER A 496 15.63 -15.54 10.10
CA SER A 496 14.85 -15.23 11.31
C SER A 496 13.95 -16.36 11.83
N GLY A 497 14.16 -17.58 11.36
CA GLY A 497 13.62 -18.79 11.99
C GLY A 497 12.19 -19.18 11.58
N ALA A 498 11.66 -20.15 12.31
CA ALA A 498 10.44 -20.89 12.00
C ALA A 498 9.16 -20.04 11.90
N VAL A 499 9.12 -18.87 12.53
CA VAL A 499 7.93 -18.02 12.58
C VAL A 499 7.55 -17.53 11.17
N TYR A 500 8.55 -17.22 10.36
CA TYR A 500 8.34 -16.67 9.01
C TYR A 500 8.33 -17.73 7.90
N ALA A 501 8.71 -18.95 8.20
CA ALA A 501 8.56 -20.10 7.28
C ALA A 501 7.09 -20.47 7.00
N SER A 502 6.16 -19.83 7.67
CA SER A 502 4.71 -20.00 7.46
C SER A 502 4.11 -18.97 6.50
N PHE A 503 4.87 -17.97 6.03
CA PHE A 503 4.39 -17.03 5.02
C PHE A 503 4.54 -17.62 3.61
N TYR A 504 3.64 -17.24 2.70
CA TYR A 504 3.89 -17.43 1.28
C TYR A 504 5.15 -16.64 0.90
N ALA A 505 6.10 -17.31 0.30
CA ALA A 505 7.34 -16.68 -0.08
C ALA A 505 7.58 -16.88 -1.58
N PHE A 506 7.76 -15.76 -2.27
CA PHE A 506 8.22 -15.82 -3.66
C PHE A 506 9.61 -16.46 -3.73
N GLY A 507 9.85 -17.25 -4.75
CA GLY A 507 11.15 -17.87 -4.95
C GLY A 507 11.14 -18.94 -6.03
N PRO A 508 12.32 -19.36 -6.54
CA PRO A 508 12.41 -20.34 -7.62
C PRO A 508 12.03 -21.77 -7.17
N HIS A 509 11.80 -21.97 -5.89
CA HIS A 509 11.30 -23.23 -5.32
C HIS A 509 9.80 -23.46 -5.59
N GLU A 510 9.02 -22.38 -5.80
CA GLU A 510 7.60 -22.48 -6.10
C GLU A 510 7.37 -23.04 -7.51
N PRO A 511 6.50 -24.06 -7.69
CA PRO A 511 6.16 -24.55 -9.02
C PRO A 511 5.56 -23.47 -9.94
N SER A 512 4.83 -22.51 -9.37
CA SER A 512 4.23 -21.36 -10.07
C SER A 512 5.23 -20.29 -10.49
N SER A 513 6.47 -20.33 -10.04
CA SER A 513 7.51 -19.35 -10.37
C SER A 513 7.73 -19.17 -11.89
N VAL A 514 7.38 -20.15 -12.70
CA VAL A 514 7.43 -20.08 -14.17
C VAL A 514 6.49 -19.02 -14.75
N ASP A 515 5.50 -18.58 -13.99
CA ASP A 515 4.48 -17.60 -14.38
C ASP A 515 4.64 -16.23 -13.70
N TYR A 516 5.63 -16.06 -12.82
CA TYR A 516 5.95 -14.76 -12.21
C TYR A 516 6.13 -13.62 -13.22
N PRO A 517 6.74 -13.84 -14.42
CA PRO A 517 6.78 -12.77 -15.42
C PRO A 517 5.40 -12.27 -15.84
N SER A 518 4.41 -13.16 -16.03
CA SER A 518 3.03 -12.79 -16.35
C SER A 518 2.35 -12.05 -15.21
N PHE A 519 2.55 -12.51 -13.97
CA PHE A 519 2.06 -11.88 -12.76
C PHE A 519 2.62 -10.44 -12.60
N ASN A 520 3.94 -10.28 -12.75
CA ASN A 520 4.58 -8.97 -12.66
C ASN A 520 4.25 -8.03 -13.82
N ASP A 521 4.05 -8.57 -15.03
CA ASP A 521 3.58 -7.77 -16.17
C ASP A 521 2.15 -7.26 -15.97
N HIS A 522 1.26 -8.11 -15.43
CA HIS A 522 -0.11 -7.71 -15.10
C HIS A 522 -0.13 -6.54 -14.10
N LEU A 523 0.56 -6.69 -12.97
CA LEU A 523 0.69 -5.61 -11.96
C LEU A 523 1.38 -4.38 -12.56
N GLY A 524 2.40 -4.59 -13.38
CA GLY A 524 3.13 -3.53 -14.05
C GLY A 524 2.25 -2.68 -14.96
N ARG A 525 1.30 -3.29 -15.69
CA ARG A 525 0.34 -2.55 -16.53
C ARG A 525 -0.58 -1.68 -15.68
N ILE A 526 -1.10 -2.20 -14.59
CA ILE A 526 -1.97 -1.44 -13.68
C ILE A 526 -1.19 -0.29 -13.03
N CYS A 527 0.01 -0.56 -12.49
CA CYS A 527 0.87 0.47 -11.92
C CYS A 527 1.26 1.55 -12.94
N GLN A 528 1.54 1.15 -14.19
CA GLN A 528 1.85 2.10 -15.28
C GLN A 528 0.66 3.01 -15.55
N LEU A 529 -0.57 2.46 -15.67
CA LEU A 529 -1.78 3.25 -15.86
C LEU A 529 -2.00 4.23 -14.71
N LEU A 530 -1.82 3.78 -13.47
CA LEU A 530 -1.98 4.60 -12.27
C LEU A 530 -0.88 5.66 -12.07
N ARG A 531 0.14 5.70 -12.93
CA ARG A 531 1.21 6.72 -12.95
C ARG A 531 1.10 7.68 -14.13
N GLU A 532 0.19 7.46 -15.08
CA GLU A 532 0.02 8.35 -16.23
C GLU A 532 -0.41 9.75 -15.78
N GLY A 533 0.23 10.78 -16.30
CA GLY A 533 -0.09 12.19 -16.08
C GLY A 533 -0.33 12.56 -14.61
N VAL A 534 -1.49 13.18 -14.33
CA VAL A 534 -1.89 13.63 -12.99
C VAL A 534 -3.16 12.94 -12.52
N SER A 535 -3.34 12.85 -11.20
CA SER A 535 -4.54 12.26 -10.60
C SER A 535 -5.78 13.12 -10.84
N ARG A 536 -6.94 12.48 -10.89
CA ARG A 536 -8.26 13.10 -10.92
C ARG A 536 -9.14 12.49 -9.83
N THR A 537 -8.92 12.91 -8.60
CA THR A 537 -9.77 12.57 -7.46
C THR A 537 -10.79 13.67 -7.24
N ASP A 538 -12.04 13.31 -6.96
CA ASP A 538 -13.14 14.30 -6.92
C ASP A 538 -13.05 15.24 -5.73
N VAL A 539 -12.70 14.71 -4.55
CA VAL A 539 -12.82 15.43 -3.28
C VAL A 539 -11.56 15.27 -2.43
N GLY A 540 -11.04 16.37 -1.93
CA GLY A 540 -10.03 16.38 -0.88
C GLY A 540 -10.66 16.55 0.50
N MET A 541 -10.29 15.72 1.46
CA MET A 541 -10.73 15.82 2.84
C MET A 541 -9.58 16.24 3.74
N ILE A 542 -9.73 17.40 4.39
CA ILE A 542 -8.75 17.81 5.40
C ILE A 542 -8.89 16.89 6.59
N TYR A 543 -7.77 16.31 7.00
CA TYR A 543 -7.65 15.37 8.09
C TYR A 543 -6.40 15.64 8.91
N MET A 544 -6.54 15.73 10.22
CA MET A 544 -5.44 15.84 11.17
C MET A 544 -5.66 14.84 12.30
N ASN A 545 -4.66 14.06 12.62
CA ASN A 545 -4.72 13.16 13.77
C ASN A 545 -3.32 12.72 14.21
N TYR A 546 -2.94 13.05 15.43
CA TYR A 546 -1.72 12.57 16.09
C TYR A 546 -1.95 11.29 16.92
N GLN A 547 -3.18 10.83 17.05
CA GLN A 547 -3.51 9.65 17.83
C GLN A 547 -3.88 8.46 16.97
N GLN A 548 -3.57 8.50 15.73
CA GLN A 548 -3.89 7.54 14.66
C GLN A 548 -5.00 6.56 15.05
N PRO A 549 -6.11 6.52 14.37
CA PRO A 549 -7.08 5.47 14.58
C PRO A 549 -6.47 4.16 14.05
N MET A 550 -5.63 3.52 14.86
CA MET A 550 -5.25 2.14 14.57
C MET A 550 -6.49 1.31 14.79
N PRO A 551 -6.85 0.40 13.87
CA PRO A 551 -7.89 -0.56 14.15
C PRO A 551 -7.46 -1.29 15.42
N THR A 552 -8.32 -1.23 16.41
CA THR A 552 -8.06 -1.89 17.70
C THR A 552 -7.87 -3.38 17.42
N SER A 553 -6.81 -3.94 17.97
CA SER A 553 -6.41 -5.35 17.82
C SER A 553 -7.45 -6.42 18.18
N GLY A 554 -8.65 -6.05 18.53
CA GLY A 554 -9.74 -6.96 18.86
C GLY A 554 -10.77 -7.16 17.74
N ASN A 555 -10.78 -6.34 16.70
CA ASN A 555 -11.81 -6.36 15.65
C ASN A 555 -11.26 -6.72 14.26
N HIS A 556 -10.23 -7.50 14.19
CA HIS A 556 -9.48 -7.83 12.99
C HIS A 556 -10.23 -8.62 11.91
N GLY A 557 -11.45 -8.83 12.00
CA GLY A 557 -12.11 -9.72 11.06
C GLY A 557 -13.53 -9.35 10.75
N GLY A 558 -13.95 -8.10 10.96
CA GLY A 558 -15.37 -7.94 10.89
C GLY A 558 -15.94 -6.63 10.42
N GLU A 559 -15.17 -5.59 10.36
CA GLU A 559 -15.69 -4.35 9.79
C GLU A 559 -15.55 -4.41 8.28
N ASN A 560 -16.59 -4.83 7.61
CA ASN A 560 -16.69 -4.69 6.17
C ASN A 560 -16.82 -3.20 5.88
N TRP A 561 -15.75 -2.60 5.38
CA TRP A 561 -15.69 -1.19 5.01
C TRP A 561 -16.84 -0.77 4.07
N LEU A 562 -17.34 -1.68 3.23
CA LEU A 562 -18.49 -1.42 2.36
C LEU A 562 -19.81 -1.29 3.11
N LEU A 563 -19.96 -1.89 4.30
CA LEU A 563 -21.20 -1.85 5.07
C LEU A 563 -21.27 -0.61 5.95
N ASP A 564 -20.12 -0.18 6.49
CA ASP A 564 -20.02 0.97 7.39
C ASP A 564 -18.69 1.69 7.18
N HIS A 565 -18.56 2.90 7.69
CA HIS A 565 -17.30 3.65 7.65
C HIS A 565 -16.30 3.10 8.68
N THR A 566 -15.00 3.27 8.39
CA THR A 566 -13.94 2.95 9.35
C THR A 566 -13.97 3.95 10.51
N THR A 567 -13.98 3.46 11.75
CA THR A 567 -13.98 4.30 12.96
C THR A 567 -12.80 5.28 12.97
N GLY A 568 -13.07 6.55 13.23
CA GLY A 568 -12.08 7.63 13.24
C GLY A 568 -11.87 8.33 11.90
N PHE A 569 -12.47 7.81 10.83
CA PHE A 569 -12.49 8.43 9.49
C PHE A 569 -13.83 9.10 9.18
N PHE A 570 -14.02 9.52 7.93
CA PHE A 570 -15.24 10.21 7.52
C PHE A 570 -16.48 9.34 7.80
N PRO A 571 -17.43 9.80 8.63
CA PRO A 571 -18.46 8.92 9.19
C PRO A 571 -19.65 8.75 8.24
N SER A 572 -19.43 8.45 6.98
CA SER A 572 -20.50 8.19 5.99
C SER A 572 -19.98 7.46 4.77
N THR A 573 -20.77 6.53 4.25
CA THR A 573 -20.52 5.82 2.99
C THR A 573 -21.14 6.54 1.79
N THR A 574 -21.89 7.63 1.96
CA THR A 574 -22.68 8.25 0.89
C THR A 574 -21.84 8.78 -0.28
N LEU A 575 -20.60 9.18 -0.04
CA LEU A 575 -19.70 9.55 -1.11
C LEU A 575 -19.40 8.33 -2.01
N GLN A 576 -19.00 7.23 -1.40
CA GLN A 576 -18.73 5.98 -2.11
C GLN A 576 -19.98 5.48 -2.84
N ASP A 577 -21.17 5.51 -2.19
CA ASP A 577 -22.43 5.09 -2.79
C ASP A 577 -22.75 5.83 -4.09
N ASN A 578 -22.36 7.12 -4.16
CA ASN A 578 -22.60 7.98 -5.32
C ASN A 578 -21.40 8.07 -6.28
N GLY A 579 -20.39 7.20 -6.12
CA GLY A 579 -19.24 7.09 -7.01
C GLY A 579 -18.20 8.20 -6.87
N TYR A 580 -18.23 9.00 -5.77
CA TYR A 580 -17.20 9.98 -5.52
C TYR A 580 -15.92 9.32 -4.99
N THR A 581 -14.80 9.69 -5.58
CA THR A 581 -13.47 9.41 -5.05
C THR A 581 -13.04 10.51 -4.08
N TYR A 582 -12.31 10.12 -3.02
CA TYR A 582 -11.78 11.08 -2.05
C TYR A 582 -10.50 10.57 -1.39
N ASP A 583 -9.68 11.51 -0.92
CA ASP A 583 -8.45 11.25 -0.19
C ASP A 583 -8.39 12.12 1.06
N TYR A 584 -7.61 11.70 2.07
CA TYR A 584 -7.29 12.50 3.25
C TYR A 584 -5.92 13.17 3.11
N PHE A 585 -5.77 14.40 3.61
CA PHE A 585 -4.48 15.08 3.66
C PHE A 585 -4.43 16.13 4.79
N SER A 586 -3.22 16.36 5.32
CA SER A 586 -2.97 17.43 6.30
C SER A 586 -3.22 18.81 5.70
N PRO A 587 -3.79 19.76 6.45
CA PRO A 587 -3.97 21.13 5.97
C PRO A 587 -2.66 21.83 5.56
N ASP A 588 -1.49 21.34 6.01
CA ASP A 588 -0.17 21.89 5.66
C ASP A 588 0.13 21.78 4.16
N PHE A 589 -0.47 20.81 3.47
CA PHE A 589 -0.38 20.71 2.01
C PHE A 589 -0.99 21.89 1.26
N LEU A 590 -1.92 22.63 1.86
CA LEU A 590 -2.54 23.78 1.20
C LEU A 590 -1.57 24.94 0.91
N THR A 591 -0.41 24.94 1.58
CA THR A 591 0.69 25.90 1.35
C THR A 591 1.94 25.26 0.79
N ALA A 592 1.92 23.96 0.51
CA ALA A 592 3.08 23.24 -0.02
C ALA A 592 3.41 23.66 -1.47
N ASP A 593 4.68 23.56 -1.81
CA ASP A 593 5.16 23.87 -3.17
C ASP A 593 4.45 22.97 -4.21
N GLY A 594 3.99 23.59 -5.30
CA GLY A 594 3.28 22.89 -6.39
C GLY A 594 1.78 22.68 -6.15
N VAL A 595 1.26 23.00 -4.97
CA VAL A 595 -0.19 22.91 -4.64
C VAL A 595 -0.84 24.28 -4.83
N TYR A 596 -1.73 24.39 -5.81
CA TYR A 596 -2.45 25.62 -6.11
C TYR A 596 -3.79 25.36 -6.79
N TYR A 597 -4.68 26.31 -6.69
CA TYR A 597 -5.98 26.27 -7.38
C TYR A 597 -5.83 26.70 -8.84
N HIS A 598 -6.27 25.85 -9.75
CA HIS A 598 -6.29 26.12 -11.19
C HIS A 598 -7.67 26.63 -11.62
N ALA A 599 -7.76 27.91 -11.93
CA ALA A 599 -9.04 28.59 -12.17
C ALA A 599 -9.78 28.14 -13.44
N GLU A 600 -9.07 27.65 -14.47
CA GLU A 600 -9.67 27.17 -15.72
C GLU A 600 -10.36 25.81 -15.53
N THR A 601 -9.77 24.90 -14.76
CA THR A 601 -10.35 23.60 -14.46
C THR A 601 -11.25 23.62 -13.25
N GLY A 602 -11.09 24.60 -12.36
CA GLY A 602 -11.82 24.70 -11.10
C GLY A 602 -11.36 23.68 -10.05
N THR A 603 -10.11 23.22 -10.12
CA THR A 603 -9.57 22.13 -9.32
C THR A 603 -8.29 22.52 -8.58
N LEU A 604 -7.96 21.78 -7.53
CA LEU A 604 -6.65 21.82 -6.91
C LEU A 604 -5.70 20.97 -7.77
N GLU A 605 -4.60 21.58 -8.23
CA GLU A 605 -3.67 20.97 -9.19
C GLU A 605 -3.03 19.70 -8.63
N GLN A 606 -2.56 18.81 -9.50
CA GLN A 606 -1.95 17.50 -9.28
C GLN A 606 -2.92 16.41 -8.78
N ALA A 607 -3.72 16.68 -7.76
CA ALA A 607 -4.70 15.71 -7.24
C ALA A 607 -6.05 15.77 -7.97
N GLY A 608 -6.37 16.92 -8.60
CA GLY A 608 -7.61 17.12 -9.35
C GLY A 608 -8.84 17.42 -8.50
N TYR A 609 -8.69 17.71 -7.19
CA TYR A 609 -9.84 17.92 -6.30
C TYR A 609 -10.73 19.07 -6.78
N GLN A 610 -12.00 18.77 -7.04
CA GLN A 610 -13.03 19.73 -7.43
C GLN A 610 -13.61 20.47 -6.21
N ALA A 611 -13.51 19.87 -5.01
CA ALA A 611 -13.97 20.44 -3.76
C ALA A 611 -13.11 19.96 -2.59
N ILE A 612 -13.06 20.76 -1.52
CA ILE A 612 -12.47 20.37 -0.23
C ILE A 612 -13.59 20.26 0.81
N VAL A 613 -13.56 19.21 1.65
CA VAL A 613 -14.54 18.97 2.72
C VAL A 613 -13.88 19.14 4.07
N LEU A 614 -14.51 19.95 4.91
CA LEU A 614 -14.25 20.09 6.34
C LEU A 614 -15.30 19.32 7.12
N TRP A 615 -14.89 18.33 7.90
CA TRP A 615 -15.80 17.48 8.67
C TRP A 615 -15.35 17.26 10.13
N GLN A 616 -14.05 17.37 10.42
CA GLN A 616 -13.53 17.25 11.77
C GLN A 616 -13.84 18.51 12.59
N GLU A 617 -14.06 18.35 13.89
CA GLU A 617 -14.29 19.44 14.84
C GLU A 617 -13.08 20.38 14.95
N GLN A 618 -11.87 19.83 14.77
CA GLN A 618 -10.61 20.56 14.89
C GLN A 618 -10.07 20.95 13.52
N LEU A 619 -9.51 22.17 13.44
CA LEU A 619 -8.72 22.66 12.29
C LEU A 619 -7.68 23.65 12.77
N ALA A 620 -6.42 23.46 12.36
CA ALA A 620 -5.36 24.40 12.62
C ALA A 620 -5.65 25.78 11.99
N LEU A 621 -5.37 26.84 12.71
CA LEU A 621 -5.69 28.22 12.27
C LEU A 621 -5.02 28.58 10.94
N ASP A 622 -3.77 28.16 10.74
CA ASP A 622 -3.05 28.45 9.50
C ASP A 622 -3.58 27.65 8.31
N GLY A 623 -3.98 26.38 8.53
CA GLY A 623 -4.71 25.60 7.55
C GLY A 623 -6.06 26.23 7.17
N ALA A 624 -6.80 26.77 8.17
CA ALA A 624 -8.05 27.48 7.90
C ALA A 624 -7.83 28.75 7.06
N LYS A 625 -6.76 29.52 7.31
CA LYS A 625 -6.39 30.71 6.52
C LYS A 625 -6.01 30.33 5.08
N ALA A 626 -5.18 29.30 4.92
CA ALA A 626 -4.78 28.79 3.61
C ALA A 626 -6.00 28.34 2.78
N LEU A 627 -6.92 27.61 3.41
CA LEU A 627 -8.17 27.19 2.77
C LEU A 627 -9.07 28.38 2.39
N LEU A 628 -9.16 29.40 3.26
CA LEU A 628 -9.88 30.65 2.95
C LEU A 628 -9.30 31.35 1.72
N ASP A 629 -7.98 31.38 1.61
CA ASP A 629 -7.32 31.99 0.44
C ASP A 629 -7.59 31.22 -0.85
N LEU A 630 -7.61 29.89 -0.81
CA LEU A 630 -8.04 29.06 -1.94
C LEU A 630 -9.53 29.24 -2.26
N ALA A 631 -10.39 29.33 -1.26
CA ALA A 631 -11.82 29.60 -1.44
C ALA A 631 -12.07 30.97 -2.08
N LYS A 632 -11.30 32.02 -1.73
CA LYS A 632 -11.36 33.33 -2.38
C LYS A 632 -10.94 33.29 -3.86
N GLN A 633 -10.09 32.35 -4.25
CA GLN A 633 -9.71 32.11 -5.64
C GLN A 633 -10.79 31.36 -6.43
N GLY A 634 -11.73 30.70 -5.75
CA GLY A 634 -12.83 29.97 -6.38
C GLY A 634 -12.96 28.50 -6.00
N MET A 635 -12.01 27.98 -5.19
CA MET A 635 -12.08 26.59 -4.71
C MET A 635 -13.39 26.35 -3.96
N LYS A 636 -14.11 25.30 -4.33
CA LYS A 636 -15.35 24.91 -3.63
C LYS A 636 -15.01 24.26 -2.29
N VAL A 637 -15.70 24.69 -1.24
CA VAL A 637 -15.53 24.13 0.11
C VAL A 637 -16.90 23.69 0.64
N VAL A 638 -16.97 22.48 1.16
CA VAL A 638 -18.13 21.97 1.90
C VAL A 638 -17.78 21.88 3.38
N VAL A 639 -18.58 22.54 4.21
CA VAL A 639 -18.38 22.54 5.66
C VAL A 639 -19.52 21.78 6.31
N VAL A 640 -19.21 20.66 6.95
CA VAL A 640 -20.18 19.89 7.75
C VAL A 640 -20.50 20.65 9.03
N ASP A 641 -21.76 20.62 9.49
CA ASP A 641 -22.17 21.31 10.71
C ASP A 641 -21.36 20.80 11.91
N GLY A 642 -20.82 21.73 12.70
CA GLY A 642 -19.92 21.43 13.80
C GLY A 642 -18.43 21.26 13.41
N ALA A 643 -18.09 21.28 12.13
CA ALA A 643 -16.68 21.21 11.72
C ALA A 643 -15.93 22.53 11.94
N ALA A 644 -14.62 22.43 12.21
CA ALA A 644 -13.66 23.53 12.36
C ALA A 644 -14.11 24.58 13.39
N VAL A 645 -14.52 24.12 14.58
CA VAL A 645 -14.95 24.98 15.69
C VAL A 645 -13.89 25.10 16.80
N GLN A 646 -12.87 24.26 16.78
CA GLN A 646 -11.75 24.25 17.72
C GLN A 646 -10.41 24.18 16.98
N THR A 647 -9.35 24.79 17.58
CA THR A 647 -7.98 24.51 17.14
C THR A 647 -7.49 23.19 17.79
N PRO A 648 -6.63 22.41 17.12
CA PRO A 648 -6.09 21.19 17.71
C PRO A 648 -5.03 21.47 18.78
N TYR A 649 -4.57 22.73 18.90
CA TYR A 649 -3.45 23.14 19.73
C TYR A 649 -3.87 23.99 20.91
N ASN A 650 -3.02 24.07 21.94
CA ASN A 650 -3.22 24.91 23.12
C ASN A 650 -2.73 26.35 22.87
N ASP A 651 -3.18 26.95 21.79
CA ASP A 651 -2.78 28.25 21.25
C ASP A 651 -3.78 29.39 21.53
N GLY A 652 -4.96 29.06 22.06
CA GLY A 652 -6.03 30.03 22.29
C GLY A 652 -6.61 30.61 20.99
N GLY A 653 -6.46 29.92 19.86
CA GLY A 653 -6.80 30.38 18.52
C GLY A 653 -8.28 30.31 18.14
N GLU A 654 -9.18 29.80 18.99
CA GLU A 654 -10.60 29.56 18.68
C GLU A 654 -11.35 30.79 18.17
N ALA A 655 -11.08 31.95 18.76
CA ALA A 655 -11.76 33.19 18.34
C ALA A 655 -11.29 33.58 16.91
N ALA A 656 -10.00 33.48 16.64
CA ALA A 656 -9.44 33.75 15.30
C ALA A 656 -9.92 32.73 14.26
N LEU A 657 -9.99 31.45 14.63
CA LEU A 657 -10.56 30.40 13.78
C LEU A 657 -12.02 30.68 13.46
N ALA A 658 -12.84 31.08 14.47
CA ALA A 658 -14.24 31.43 14.26
C ALA A 658 -14.42 32.63 13.29
N ASP A 659 -13.55 33.64 13.37
CA ASP A 659 -13.55 34.78 12.44
C ASP A 659 -13.21 34.33 11.00
N VAL A 660 -12.18 33.51 10.82
CA VAL A 660 -11.79 32.95 9.51
C VAL A 660 -12.91 32.08 8.93
N MET A 661 -13.52 31.24 9.75
CA MET A 661 -14.63 30.37 9.30
C MET A 661 -15.89 31.18 8.97
N ALA A 662 -16.16 32.26 9.68
CA ALA A 662 -17.28 33.18 9.37
C ALA A 662 -17.05 33.87 8.01
N GLU A 663 -15.83 34.35 7.74
CA GLU A 663 -15.46 34.93 6.45
C GLU A 663 -15.58 33.88 5.32
N MET A 664 -15.08 32.67 5.53
CA MET A 664 -15.16 31.56 4.56
C MET A 664 -16.60 31.21 4.22
N LYS A 665 -17.46 31.02 5.23
CA LYS A 665 -18.87 30.65 5.04
C LYS A 665 -19.68 31.75 4.34
N ALA A 666 -19.18 32.99 4.27
CA ALA A 666 -19.81 34.06 3.52
C ALA A 666 -19.53 34.06 2.01
N LEU A 667 -18.58 33.23 1.53
CA LEU A 667 -18.23 33.11 0.13
C LEU A 667 -19.27 32.28 -0.65
N PRO A 668 -19.58 32.65 -1.92
CA PRO A 668 -20.62 31.99 -2.72
C PRO A 668 -20.31 30.54 -3.15
N ASN A 669 -19.06 30.14 -3.08
CA ASN A 669 -18.55 28.81 -3.39
C ASN A 669 -18.26 27.95 -2.14
N VAL A 670 -18.73 28.41 -0.97
CA VAL A 670 -18.66 27.65 0.27
C VAL A 670 -20.06 27.19 0.66
N TYR A 671 -20.22 25.90 0.85
CA TYR A 671 -21.51 25.23 1.06
C TYR A 671 -21.55 24.61 2.44
N SER A 672 -22.73 24.50 3.02
CA SER A 672 -22.93 23.83 4.31
C SER A 672 -23.63 22.50 4.12
N ALA A 673 -23.11 21.45 4.73
CA ALA A 673 -23.75 20.15 4.86
C ALA A 673 -24.25 19.98 6.31
N LYS A 674 -25.44 19.43 6.46
CA LYS A 674 -26.07 19.24 7.78
C LYS A 674 -25.32 18.20 8.64
N ASP A 675 -24.83 17.16 8.00
CA ASP A 675 -24.08 16.03 8.56
C ASP A 675 -23.23 15.39 7.45
N ALA A 676 -22.47 14.36 7.78
CA ALA A 676 -21.63 13.66 6.80
C ALA A 676 -22.45 13.01 5.67
N ASP A 677 -23.65 12.48 5.97
CA ASP A 677 -24.52 11.86 4.97
C ASP A 677 -25.05 12.86 3.93
N ASP A 678 -25.10 14.14 4.28
CA ASP A 678 -25.58 15.21 3.40
C ASP A 678 -24.51 15.71 2.41
N VAL A 679 -23.23 15.35 2.61
CA VAL A 679 -22.10 15.88 1.81
C VAL A 679 -22.24 15.55 0.33
N ALA A 680 -22.55 14.32 -0.04
CA ALA A 680 -22.69 13.91 -1.43
C ALA A 680 -23.77 14.74 -2.16
N ARG A 681 -24.92 14.95 -1.53
CA ARG A 681 -26.00 15.80 -2.07
C ARG A 681 -25.56 17.26 -2.25
N VAL A 682 -24.81 17.80 -1.27
CA VAL A 682 -24.30 19.17 -1.32
C VAL A 682 -23.30 19.34 -2.47
N LEU A 683 -22.35 18.39 -2.64
CA LEU A 683 -21.39 18.37 -3.74
C LEU A 683 -22.12 18.38 -5.09
N GLN A 684 -23.13 17.51 -5.27
CA GLN A 684 -23.93 17.47 -6.48
C GLN A 684 -24.63 18.81 -6.75
N SER A 685 -25.20 19.43 -5.70
CA SER A 685 -25.85 20.74 -5.81
C SER A 685 -24.86 21.87 -6.14
N ALA A 686 -23.60 21.74 -5.72
CA ALA A 686 -22.49 22.64 -6.05
C ALA A 686 -21.90 22.40 -7.45
N GLY A 687 -22.45 21.44 -8.22
CA GLY A 687 -21.96 21.10 -9.54
C GLY A 687 -20.64 20.34 -9.52
N VAL A 688 -20.34 19.62 -8.44
CA VAL A 688 -19.23 18.65 -8.37
C VAL A 688 -19.77 17.29 -8.82
N LYS A 689 -19.16 16.72 -9.85
CA LYS A 689 -19.55 15.42 -10.39
C LYS A 689 -18.38 14.46 -10.25
N PRO A 690 -18.63 13.16 -10.01
CA PRO A 690 -17.55 12.15 -10.14
C PRO A 690 -16.91 12.23 -11.53
N TYR A 691 -15.58 12.12 -11.58
CA TYR A 691 -14.86 11.98 -12.85
C TYR A 691 -15.23 10.68 -13.55
N ALA A 692 -15.42 9.63 -12.77
CA ALA A 692 -15.94 8.34 -13.24
C ALA A 692 -16.86 7.77 -12.16
N GLY A 693 -18.16 7.81 -12.42
CA GLY A 693 -19.21 7.31 -11.54
C GLY A 693 -20.09 6.28 -12.22
N PHE A 694 -21.28 6.07 -11.68
CA PHE A 694 -22.21 5.03 -12.09
C PHE A 694 -23.60 5.64 -12.33
N ALA A 695 -24.39 5.03 -13.22
CA ALA A 695 -25.76 5.47 -13.47
C ALA A 695 -26.69 5.27 -12.26
N GLU A 696 -26.47 4.22 -11.51
CA GLU A 696 -27.16 3.92 -10.26
C GLU A 696 -26.16 3.85 -9.09
N PRO A 697 -26.55 4.22 -7.87
CA PRO A 697 -25.66 4.17 -6.72
C PRO A 697 -25.04 2.79 -6.52
N ASN A 698 -23.73 2.75 -6.37
CA ASN A 698 -22.97 1.52 -6.17
C ASN A 698 -21.72 1.79 -5.35
N ARG A 699 -21.60 1.17 -4.17
CA ARG A 699 -20.42 1.31 -3.30
C ARG A 699 -19.35 0.23 -3.51
N GLN A 700 -19.67 -0.84 -4.22
CA GLN A 700 -18.77 -1.99 -4.38
C GLN A 700 -17.73 -1.76 -5.47
N LEU A 701 -18.05 -0.96 -6.50
CA LEU A 701 -17.09 -0.59 -7.52
C LEU A 701 -16.26 0.62 -7.07
N LEU A 702 -14.94 0.45 -7.06
CA LEU A 702 -13.97 1.49 -6.74
C LEU A 702 -13.25 1.96 -8.00
N THR A 703 -13.01 3.25 -8.10
CA THR A 703 -12.40 3.85 -9.30
C THR A 703 -11.17 4.68 -8.96
N GLN A 704 -10.19 4.73 -9.89
CA GLN A 704 -9.11 5.71 -9.90
C GLN A 704 -8.98 6.27 -11.31
N THR A 705 -8.96 7.59 -11.41
CA THR A 705 -8.89 8.30 -12.70
C THR A 705 -7.61 9.11 -12.80
N ARG A 706 -6.97 9.09 -13.98
CA ARG A 706 -5.75 9.86 -14.28
C ARG A 706 -5.92 10.55 -15.63
N ARG A 707 -5.21 11.69 -15.82
CA ARG A 707 -5.22 12.42 -17.08
C ARG A 707 -3.82 12.80 -17.53
N ASP A 708 -3.51 12.53 -18.81
CA ASP A 708 -2.33 13.03 -19.49
C ASP A 708 -2.73 13.72 -20.80
N GLY A 709 -2.68 15.05 -20.81
CA GLY A 709 -3.14 15.86 -21.94
C GLY A 709 -4.61 15.59 -22.30
N ASP A 710 -4.84 15.09 -23.50
CA ASP A 710 -6.17 14.76 -24.06
C ASP A 710 -6.57 13.28 -23.85
N THR A 711 -5.81 12.54 -23.05
CA THR A 711 -6.06 11.13 -22.72
C THR A 711 -6.47 10.98 -21.26
N GLU A 712 -7.54 10.28 -21.02
CA GLU A 712 -7.99 9.89 -19.68
C GLU A 712 -7.79 8.39 -19.48
N TYR A 713 -7.40 8.00 -18.27
CA TYR A 713 -7.15 6.62 -17.86
C TYR A 713 -8.01 6.28 -16.66
N LEU A 714 -8.61 5.11 -16.67
CA LEU A 714 -9.53 4.67 -15.61
C LEU A 714 -9.21 3.25 -15.18
N TYR A 715 -9.03 3.08 -13.90
CA TYR A 715 -9.01 1.80 -13.19
C TYR A 715 -10.34 1.60 -12.48
N VAL A 716 -10.95 0.44 -12.63
CA VAL A 716 -12.18 0.03 -11.94
C VAL A 716 -11.96 -1.30 -11.27
N TYR A 717 -12.36 -1.43 -10.02
CA TYR A 717 -12.25 -2.65 -9.23
C TYR A 717 -13.58 -3.02 -8.58
N ASN A 718 -13.98 -4.25 -8.71
CA ASN A 718 -15.10 -4.82 -7.97
C ASN A 718 -14.56 -5.33 -6.63
N TYR A 719 -14.75 -4.54 -5.58
CA TYR A 719 -14.09 -4.69 -4.28
C TYR A 719 -14.37 -6.05 -3.63
N CYS A 720 -13.29 -6.69 -3.20
CA CYS A 720 -13.29 -7.93 -2.45
C CYS A 720 -12.79 -7.70 -1.01
N ASP A 721 -13.65 -7.92 -0.04
CA ASP A 721 -13.33 -7.76 1.38
C ASP A 721 -12.92 -9.07 2.08
N GLY A 722 -13.17 -10.20 1.45
CA GLY A 722 -13.07 -11.51 2.08
C GLY A 722 -11.71 -12.21 1.94
N SER A 723 -10.79 -11.70 1.11
CA SER A 723 -9.47 -12.31 0.93
C SER A 723 -8.53 -12.06 2.11
N TYR A 724 -8.78 -11.00 2.87
CA TYR A 724 -7.94 -10.62 3.99
C TYR A 724 -8.32 -11.38 5.26
N VAL A 725 -7.48 -12.30 5.64
CA VAL A 725 -7.52 -12.92 6.98
C VAL A 725 -6.19 -12.62 7.64
N SER A 726 -6.20 -11.67 8.57
CA SER A 726 -5.04 -11.40 9.41
C SER A 726 -4.57 -12.71 10.06
N VAL A 727 -3.28 -13.02 9.96
CA VAL A 727 -2.67 -14.15 10.72
C VAL A 727 -2.91 -14.02 12.22
N TRP A 728 -3.22 -12.85 12.68
CA TRP A 728 -3.57 -12.53 14.05
C TRP A 728 -5.05 -12.71 14.34
N SER A 729 -5.94 -12.67 13.33
CA SER A 729 -7.32 -13.01 13.51
C SER A 729 -7.43 -14.52 13.62
N GLN A 730 -8.10 -15.00 14.64
CA GLN A 730 -8.38 -16.45 14.84
C GLN A 730 -9.52 -16.91 13.90
N GLY A 731 -9.82 -16.18 12.83
CA GLY A 731 -10.88 -16.46 11.89
C GLY A 731 -10.48 -17.47 10.82
N GLU A 732 -11.42 -18.26 10.36
CA GLU A 732 -11.30 -19.02 9.12
C GLU A 732 -11.28 -18.03 7.94
N LYS A 733 -10.55 -18.37 6.86
CA LYS A 733 -10.67 -17.64 5.58
C LYS A 733 -12.15 -17.53 5.25
N GLN A 734 -12.69 -16.33 5.23
CA GLN A 734 -14.11 -16.15 4.91
C GLN A 734 -14.32 -16.54 3.45
N ASP A 735 -15.41 -17.22 3.18
CA ASP A 735 -15.79 -17.56 1.83
C ASP A 735 -16.10 -16.25 1.08
N THR A 736 -15.22 -15.90 0.15
CA THR A 736 -15.25 -14.62 -0.57
C THR A 736 -16.28 -14.68 -1.69
N HIS A 737 -17.54 -14.73 -1.34
CA HIS A 737 -18.63 -14.67 -2.30
C HIS A 737 -19.15 -13.22 -2.39
N GLY A 738 -18.86 -12.59 -3.51
CA GLY A 738 -19.43 -11.31 -3.89
C GLY A 738 -20.20 -11.44 -5.18
N ASP A 739 -21.00 -10.42 -5.48
CA ASP A 739 -21.81 -10.39 -6.69
C ASP A 739 -21.02 -9.84 -7.89
N THR A 740 -21.25 -10.42 -9.07
CA THR A 740 -20.94 -9.77 -10.33
C THR A 740 -21.78 -8.51 -10.43
N ILE A 741 -21.14 -7.37 -10.65
CA ILE A 741 -21.83 -6.09 -10.82
C ILE A 741 -22.03 -5.80 -12.30
N THR A 742 -23.28 -5.55 -12.67
CA THR A 742 -23.65 -5.03 -14.00
C THR A 742 -24.26 -3.64 -13.81
N THR A 743 -23.64 -2.63 -14.43
CA THR A 743 -24.05 -1.22 -14.36
C THR A 743 -23.63 -0.47 -15.61
N GLU A 744 -23.96 0.82 -15.69
CA GLU A 744 -23.38 1.73 -16.66
C GLU A 744 -22.36 2.64 -15.97
N MET A 745 -21.18 2.71 -16.55
CA MET A 745 -20.16 3.70 -16.18
C MET A 745 -20.55 5.06 -16.76
N VAL A 746 -20.35 6.12 -15.99
CA VAL A 746 -20.57 7.52 -16.40
C VAL A 746 -19.26 8.27 -16.22
N VAL A 747 -18.55 8.54 -17.29
CA VAL A 747 -17.26 9.23 -17.30
C VAL A 747 -17.46 10.67 -17.77
N ASP A 748 -17.03 11.64 -16.99
CA ASP A 748 -17.14 13.07 -17.31
C ASP A 748 -16.28 13.40 -18.54
N GLY A 749 -16.89 14.04 -19.53
CA GLY A 749 -16.27 14.37 -20.81
C GLY A 749 -16.83 13.59 -21.99
N THR A 750 -16.44 14.00 -23.19
CA THR A 750 -16.85 13.37 -24.45
C THR A 750 -15.67 12.59 -25.02
N TRP A 751 -15.78 11.27 -25.00
CA TRP A 751 -14.66 10.37 -25.22
C TRP A 751 -15.00 9.26 -26.21
N ILE A 752 -13.99 8.73 -26.90
CA ILE A 752 -14.00 7.40 -27.49
C ILE A 752 -13.37 6.47 -26.46
N PRO A 753 -14.13 5.50 -25.92
CA PRO A 753 -13.63 4.59 -24.90
C PRO A 753 -12.91 3.38 -25.52
N TYR A 754 -11.80 2.98 -24.90
CA TYR A 754 -11.05 1.76 -25.19
C TYR A 754 -10.89 0.95 -23.91
N GLN A 755 -11.04 -0.36 -24.01
CA GLN A 755 -10.69 -1.29 -22.94
C GLN A 755 -9.25 -1.75 -23.14
N LEU A 756 -8.46 -1.69 -22.08
CA LEU A 756 -7.09 -2.21 -21.99
C LEU A 756 -7.12 -3.50 -21.19
N ASP A 757 -6.70 -4.60 -21.80
CA ASP A 757 -6.56 -5.87 -21.09
C ASP A 757 -5.33 -5.84 -20.20
N ALA A 758 -5.53 -5.97 -18.87
CA ALA A 758 -4.45 -5.92 -17.89
C ALA A 758 -3.49 -7.12 -17.96
N TRP A 759 -3.91 -8.26 -18.52
CA TRP A 759 -3.09 -9.48 -18.64
C TRP A 759 -2.26 -9.52 -19.92
N THR A 760 -2.75 -8.97 -21.00
CA THR A 760 -2.10 -9.04 -22.32
C THR A 760 -1.56 -7.70 -22.81
N GLY A 761 -2.14 -6.58 -22.35
CA GLY A 761 -1.88 -5.24 -22.89
C GLY A 761 -2.65 -4.94 -24.16
N GLU A 762 -3.46 -5.88 -24.68
CA GLU A 762 -4.31 -5.67 -25.85
C GLU A 762 -5.28 -4.52 -25.61
N THR A 763 -5.46 -3.68 -26.62
CA THR A 763 -6.33 -2.50 -26.52
C THR A 763 -7.44 -2.57 -27.57
N LYS A 764 -8.67 -2.62 -27.08
CA LYS A 764 -9.88 -2.74 -27.93
C LYS A 764 -10.77 -1.52 -27.74
N ARG A 765 -11.22 -0.93 -28.86
CA ARG A 765 -12.24 0.10 -28.84
C ARG A 765 -13.58 -0.50 -28.41
N LEU A 766 -14.29 0.16 -27.49
CA LEU A 766 -15.65 -0.22 -27.13
C LEU A 766 -16.59 0.16 -28.27
N GLY A 767 -17.45 -0.76 -28.66
CA GLY A 767 -18.44 -0.53 -29.69
C GLY A 767 -19.81 -0.06 -29.16
N VAL A 768 -20.04 -0.13 -27.85
CA VAL A 768 -21.29 0.28 -27.19
C VAL A 768 -21.04 1.40 -26.20
N TYR A 769 -21.46 2.60 -26.54
CA TYR A 769 -21.44 3.76 -25.65
C TYR A 769 -22.38 4.86 -26.15
N ARG A 770 -22.63 5.88 -25.33
CA ARG A 770 -23.39 7.07 -25.74
C ARG A 770 -22.83 8.32 -25.06
N HIS A 771 -23.04 9.46 -25.70
CA HIS A 771 -22.74 10.77 -25.15
C HIS A 771 -24.03 11.43 -24.65
N GLU A 772 -24.07 11.77 -23.36
CA GLU A 772 -25.24 12.41 -22.76
C GLU A 772 -24.78 13.40 -21.68
N ASN A 773 -25.32 14.64 -21.74
CA ASN A 773 -25.07 15.71 -20.75
C ASN A 773 -23.57 16.01 -20.50
N GLY A 774 -22.73 15.87 -21.52
CA GLY A 774 -21.28 16.11 -21.44
C GLY A 774 -20.51 14.97 -20.80
N SER A 775 -21.09 13.78 -20.70
CA SER A 775 -20.45 12.55 -20.23
C SER A 775 -20.50 11.46 -21.28
N THR A 776 -19.57 10.54 -21.22
CA THR A 776 -19.56 9.28 -21.98
C THR A 776 -20.05 8.16 -21.08
N ILE A 777 -21.07 7.42 -21.55
CA ILE A 777 -21.74 6.37 -20.78
C ILE A 777 -21.60 5.05 -21.55
N PHE A 778 -21.16 3.99 -20.85
CA PHE A 778 -21.00 2.67 -21.45
C PHE A 778 -21.32 1.55 -20.43
N PRO A 779 -21.78 0.37 -20.87
CA PRO A 779 -22.09 -0.74 -20.01
C PRO A 779 -20.81 -1.36 -19.43
N LEU A 780 -20.88 -1.78 -18.18
CA LEU A 780 -19.83 -2.54 -17.48
C LEU A 780 -20.46 -3.75 -16.79
N THR A 781 -19.87 -4.92 -17.01
CA THR A 781 -20.08 -6.11 -16.18
C THR A 781 -18.72 -6.52 -15.64
N LEU A 782 -18.57 -6.60 -14.33
CA LEU A 782 -17.31 -6.92 -13.67
C LEU A 782 -17.55 -7.92 -12.55
N ASP A 783 -16.85 -9.04 -12.62
CA ASP A 783 -16.94 -10.09 -11.63
C ASP A 783 -16.26 -9.65 -10.31
N TYR A 784 -16.69 -10.25 -9.23
CA TYR A 784 -16.15 -10.01 -7.89
C TYR A 784 -14.63 -10.25 -7.83
N GLY A 785 -13.90 -9.35 -7.19
CA GLY A 785 -12.44 -9.43 -7.07
C GLY A 785 -11.66 -9.16 -8.36
N ASN A 786 -12.31 -8.68 -9.42
CA ASN A 786 -11.67 -8.40 -10.69
C ASN A 786 -11.52 -6.91 -10.98
N VAL A 787 -10.62 -6.58 -11.91
CA VAL A 787 -10.33 -5.22 -12.37
C VAL A 787 -10.65 -5.04 -13.84
N ALA A 788 -11.00 -3.81 -14.21
CA ALA A 788 -11.10 -3.39 -15.60
C ALA A 788 -10.32 -2.08 -15.81
N LEU A 789 -9.58 -2.01 -16.91
CA LEU A 789 -8.82 -0.82 -17.30
C LEU A 789 -9.41 -0.21 -18.57
N PHE A 790 -9.53 1.12 -18.56
CA PHE A 790 -10.01 1.85 -19.73
C PHE A 790 -9.09 3.03 -20.04
N VAL A 791 -9.01 3.34 -21.34
CA VAL A 791 -8.30 4.51 -21.86
C VAL A 791 -9.27 5.27 -22.76
N PHE A 792 -9.27 6.59 -22.67
CA PHE A 792 -10.23 7.43 -23.37
C PHE A 792 -9.51 8.46 -24.23
N ARG A 793 -9.90 8.58 -25.49
CA ARG A 793 -9.44 9.62 -26.41
C ARG A 793 -10.51 10.69 -26.55
N ALA A 794 -10.13 11.95 -26.39
CA ALA A 794 -11.07 13.06 -26.56
C ALA A 794 -11.64 13.11 -27.99
N CYS A 795 -12.91 13.41 -28.11
CA CYS A 795 -13.60 13.53 -29.42
C CYS A 795 -14.72 14.58 -29.40
N GLU A 796 -15.28 14.90 -30.58
CA GLU A 796 -16.56 15.57 -30.66
C GLU A 796 -17.70 14.53 -30.52
N ALA A 797 -18.79 14.90 -29.85
CA ALA A 797 -19.89 13.98 -29.61
C ALA A 797 -20.43 13.40 -30.94
N ASP A 798 -20.65 12.10 -30.94
CA ASP A 798 -21.18 11.34 -32.08
C ASP A 798 -20.42 11.52 -33.42
N SER A 799 -19.12 11.88 -33.28
CA SER A 799 -18.24 12.05 -34.46
C SER A 799 -17.98 10.74 -35.20
N GLU A 800 -18.21 9.60 -34.54
CA GLU A 800 -17.92 8.28 -35.06
C GLU A 800 -19.11 7.31 -34.88
N LEU A 801 -19.22 6.32 -35.78
CA LEU A 801 -20.29 5.32 -35.71
C LEU A 801 -20.04 4.32 -34.59
N HIS A 802 -21.03 4.14 -33.72
CA HIS A 802 -21.04 3.18 -32.60
C HIS A 802 -22.48 2.75 -32.29
N ALA A 803 -22.64 1.71 -31.48
CA ALA A 803 -23.95 1.34 -30.95
C ALA A 803 -24.21 2.17 -29.66
N VAL A 804 -25.41 2.73 -29.58
CA VAL A 804 -25.90 3.45 -28.39
C VAL A 804 -26.48 2.48 -27.37
N GLU A 805 -27.13 1.44 -27.86
CA GLU A 805 -27.82 0.40 -27.11
C GLU A 805 -27.93 -0.88 -27.94
N THR A 806 -27.76 -2.02 -27.29
CA THR A 806 -27.96 -3.34 -27.89
C THR A 806 -28.36 -4.38 -26.83
N ASN A 807 -29.04 -5.46 -27.28
CA ASN A 807 -29.23 -6.69 -26.49
C ASN A 807 -28.28 -7.82 -26.93
N ALA A 808 -27.34 -7.55 -27.84
CA ALA A 808 -26.21 -8.46 -28.11
C ALA A 808 -25.24 -8.47 -26.92
N ALA A 809 -24.39 -9.48 -26.85
CA ALA A 809 -23.41 -9.58 -25.79
C ALA A 809 -22.38 -8.43 -25.82
N ASP A 810 -21.98 -7.99 -27.01
CA ASP A 810 -21.09 -6.86 -27.26
C ASP A 810 -21.23 -6.35 -28.69
N VAL A 811 -20.60 -5.22 -29.01
CA VAL A 811 -20.39 -4.74 -30.38
C VAL A 811 -18.90 -4.50 -30.57
N CYS A 812 -18.31 -5.22 -31.49
CA CYS A 812 -16.93 -5.03 -31.92
C CYS A 812 -16.84 -3.89 -32.94
N SER A 813 -15.84 -3.04 -32.79
CA SER A 813 -15.50 -1.97 -33.72
C SER A 813 -14.04 -2.06 -34.12
N ASP A 814 -13.77 -2.04 -35.44
CA ASP A 814 -12.42 -1.91 -35.99
C ASP A 814 -12.12 -0.48 -36.48
N GLY A 815 -12.97 0.49 -36.08
CA GLY A 815 -12.90 1.89 -36.51
C GLY A 815 -13.54 2.12 -37.91
N SER A 816 -13.74 1.08 -38.70
CA SER A 816 -14.33 1.16 -40.06
C SER A 816 -15.67 0.42 -40.21
N SER A 817 -15.89 -0.59 -39.38
CA SER A 817 -17.08 -1.44 -39.38
C SER A 817 -17.53 -1.76 -37.94
N LEU A 818 -18.80 -2.07 -37.81
CA LEU A 818 -19.40 -2.54 -36.56
C LEU A 818 -19.95 -3.96 -36.74
N SER A 819 -19.70 -4.83 -35.78
CA SER A 819 -20.27 -6.16 -35.71
C SER A 819 -20.80 -6.48 -34.32
N ALA A 820 -22.08 -6.88 -34.24
CA ALA A 820 -22.62 -7.39 -32.98
C ALA A 820 -22.04 -8.76 -32.67
N LYS A 821 -21.49 -8.93 -31.48
CA LYS A 821 -21.05 -10.22 -30.96
C LYS A 821 -22.22 -10.87 -30.21
N VAL A 822 -22.63 -12.05 -30.66
CA VAL A 822 -23.73 -12.82 -30.08
C VAL A 822 -23.25 -14.19 -29.61
N THR A 823 -23.63 -14.57 -28.40
CA THR A 823 -23.22 -15.80 -27.71
C THR A 823 -24.35 -16.82 -27.55
N ALA A 824 -25.55 -16.48 -28.01
CA ALA A 824 -26.71 -17.35 -27.98
C ALA A 824 -27.57 -17.16 -29.26
N SER A 825 -28.31 -18.18 -29.62
CA SER A 825 -29.30 -18.07 -30.73
C SER A 825 -30.47 -17.20 -30.28
N GLY A 826 -30.91 -16.26 -31.18
CA GLY A 826 -32.04 -15.37 -30.85
C GLY A 826 -32.25 -14.22 -31.81
N GLU A 827 -33.16 -13.32 -31.43
CA GLU A 827 -33.45 -12.08 -32.11
C GLU A 827 -32.76 -10.93 -31.37
N TYR A 828 -32.09 -10.10 -32.15
CA TYR A 828 -31.26 -9.01 -31.61
C TYR A 828 -31.59 -7.69 -32.26
N GLN A 829 -31.26 -6.63 -31.56
CA GLN A 829 -31.30 -5.27 -32.10
C GLN A 829 -30.12 -4.45 -31.62
N ALA A 830 -29.68 -3.51 -32.42
CA ALA A 830 -28.74 -2.48 -32.06
C ALA A 830 -29.20 -1.12 -32.53
N GLN A 831 -29.23 -0.12 -31.64
CA GLN A 831 -29.44 1.26 -31.98
C GLN A 831 -28.09 1.93 -32.21
N LEU A 832 -27.90 2.51 -33.40
CA LEU A 832 -26.63 3.16 -33.76
C LEU A 832 -26.67 4.67 -33.49
N SER A 833 -25.51 5.27 -33.32
CA SER A 833 -25.33 6.73 -33.13
C SER A 833 -25.84 7.54 -34.33
N SER A 834 -25.94 6.94 -35.51
CA SER A 834 -26.62 7.51 -36.69
C SER A 834 -28.13 7.70 -36.49
N GLY A 835 -28.74 7.13 -35.45
CA GLY A 835 -30.17 7.06 -35.19
C GLY A 835 -30.85 5.87 -35.90
N GLU A 836 -30.13 5.04 -36.63
CA GLU A 836 -30.65 3.82 -37.23
C GLU A 836 -30.76 2.68 -36.24
N THR A 837 -31.82 1.88 -36.30
CA THR A 837 -31.96 0.64 -35.51
C THR A 837 -31.84 -0.55 -36.45
N ARG A 838 -30.87 -1.42 -36.17
CA ARG A 838 -30.67 -2.69 -36.87
C ARG A 838 -31.32 -3.83 -36.09
N GLN A 839 -32.14 -4.63 -36.79
CA GLN A 839 -32.71 -5.86 -36.24
C GLN A 839 -32.15 -7.06 -37.04
N PHE A 840 -31.72 -8.08 -36.32
CA PHE A 840 -31.07 -9.25 -36.88
C PHE A 840 -31.37 -10.50 -36.05
N ALA A 841 -31.24 -11.66 -36.65
CA ALA A 841 -31.34 -12.95 -35.98
C ALA A 841 -30.01 -13.69 -36.11
N ALA A 842 -29.62 -14.38 -35.07
CA ALA A 842 -28.42 -15.18 -35.07
C ALA A 842 -28.70 -16.63 -34.67
N GLN A 843 -27.91 -17.54 -35.22
CA GLN A 843 -27.85 -18.93 -34.81
C GLN A 843 -26.42 -19.21 -34.33
N VAL A 844 -26.26 -19.44 -33.03
CA VAL A 844 -24.97 -19.73 -32.40
C VAL A 844 -24.98 -21.20 -32.02
N PRO A 845 -23.90 -21.95 -32.28
CA PRO A 845 -23.78 -23.34 -31.82
C PRO A 845 -23.81 -23.43 -30.29
N ASP A 846 -24.28 -24.56 -29.77
CA ASP A 846 -24.29 -24.80 -28.33
C ASP A 846 -22.83 -24.87 -27.77
N ALA A 847 -22.62 -24.42 -26.53
CA ALA A 847 -21.37 -24.62 -25.82
C ALA A 847 -21.10 -26.13 -25.59
N PHE A 848 -19.84 -26.51 -25.57
CA PHE A 848 -19.46 -27.90 -25.36
C PHE A 848 -18.23 -27.99 -24.43
N GLU A 849 -18.17 -29.04 -23.61
CA GLU A 849 -17.04 -29.34 -22.75
C GLU A 849 -15.99 -30.19 -23.51
N ILE A 850 -14.71 -29.87 -23.30
CA ILE A 850 -13.60 -30.69 -23.80
C ILE A 850 -13.43 -31.86 -22.84
N THR A 851 -13.41 -33.08 -23.38
CA THR A 851 -13.32 -34.35 -22.64
C THR A 851 -12.09 -35.17 -23.06
N ASP A 852 -11.85 -36.31 -22.42
CA ASP A 852 -10.79 -37.26 -22.75
C ASP A 852 -9.39 -36.68 -22.60
N TRP A 853 -9.04 -36.31 -21.36
CA TRP A 853 -7.77 -35.67 -21.00
C TRP A 853 -6.69 -36.69 -20.62
N ASP A 854 -5.55 -36.65 -21.31
CA ASP A 854 -4.32 -37.26 -20.84
C ASP A 854 -3.58 -36.30 -19.91
N VAL A 855 -3.36 -36.70 -18.65
CA VAL A 855 -2.80 -35.86 -17.61
C VAL A 855 -1.50 -36.46 -17.05
N THR A 856 -0.49 -35.64 -16.92
CA THR A 856 0.74 -35.99 -16.21
C THR A 856 1.03 -34.95 -15.16
N VAL A 857 0.97 -35.34 -13.88
CA VAL A 857 1.28 -34.49 -12.73
C VAL A 857 2.69 -34.82 -12.25
N MET A 858 3.57 -33.81 -12.24
CA MET A 858 4.92 -33.85 -11.71
C MET A 858 4.82 -33.48 -10.22
N LYS A 859 4.62 -34.48 -9.38
CA LYS A 859 4.41 -34.29 -7.92
C LYS A 859 5.71 -33.94 -7.23
N HIS A 860 5.76 -32.81 -6.52
CA HIS A 860 6.90 -32.37 -5.73
C HIS A 860 6.80 -32.88 -4.28
N THR A 861 7.92 -33.38 -3.76
CA THR A 861 8.06 -33.80 -2.37
C THR A 861 9.48 -33.50 -1.87
N ALA A 862 9.65 -33.39 -0.55
CA ALA A 862 10.98 -33.28 0.03
C ALA A 862 11.80 -34.53 -0.26
N SER A 863 13.06 -34.38 -0.72
CA SER A 863 14.02 -35.47 -0.92
C SER A 863 14.75 -35.78 0.39
N GLU A 864 15.33 -37.00 0.44
CA GLU A 864 16.36 -37.32 1.45
C GLU A 864 17.72 -36.70 1.11
N GLN A 865 17.91 -36.19 -0.10
CA GLN A 865 19.16 -35.57 -0.55
C GLN A 865 19.22 -34.13 -0.04
N VAL A 866 20.35 -33.79 0.59
CA VAL A 866 20.72 -32.43 0.98
C VAL A 866 21.89 -32.00 0.12
N ASN A 867 21.73 -30.87 -0.56
CA ASN A 867 22.82 -30.24 -1.33
C ASN A 867 23.54 -29.25 -0.41
N GLU A 868 24.85 -29.10 -0.61
CA GLU A 868 25.69 -28.19 0.19
C GLU A 868 26.51 -27.29 -0.74
N ARG A 869 26.67 -26.02 -0.31
CA ARG A 869 27.62 -25.05 -0.85
C ARG A 869 28.54 -24.56 0.28
N THR A 870 29.79 -24.36 -0.02
CA THR A 870 30.78 -23.88 0.99
C THR A 870 31.66 -22.81 0.35
N GLU A 871 31.84 -21.69 1.03
CA GLU A 871 32.74 -20.62 0.63
C GLU A 871 33.58 -20.14 1.81
N THR A 872 34.79 -19.67 1.54
CA THR A 872 35.68 -19.09 2.56
C THR A 872 36.14 -17.71 2.13
N LEU A 873 35.70 -16.69 2.83
CA LEU A 873 36.06 -15.27 2.65
C LEU A 873 36.49 -14.65 3.96
N PHE A 874 37.45 -13.75 3.94
CA PHE A 874 37.99 -13.02 5.14
C PHE A 874 38.42 -13.94 6.30
N GLY A 875 38.75 -15.20 6.01
CA GLY A 875 39.13 -16.19 7.01
C GLY A 875 37.95 -16.90 7.70
N GLN A 876 36.74 -16.58 7.31
CA GLN A 876 35.51 -17.24 7.76
C GLN A 876 34.99 -18.20 6.70
N THR A 877 34.32 -19.27 7.10
CA THR A 877 33.76 -20.29 6.20
C THR A 877 32.26 -20.40 6.45
N ILE A 878 31.47 -20.14 5.38
CA ILE A 878 30.03 -20.39 5.34
C ILE A 878 29.78 -21.74 4.66
N THR A 879 28.85 -22.48 5.21
CA THR A 879 28.25 -23.68 4.57
C THR A 879 26.74 -23.47 4.52
N GLU A 880 26.19 -23.52 3.33
CA GLU A 880 24.76 -23.44 3.07
C GLU A 880 24.23 -24.81 2.69
N THR A 881 23.00 -25.11 3.06
CA THR A 881 22.31 -26.34 2.73
C THR A 881 20.96 -26.09 2.07
N GLN A 882 20.55 -27.05 1.26
CA GLN A 882 19.23 -27.10 0.62
C GLN A 882 18.72 -28.55 0.62
N VAL A 883 17.51 -28.78 1.08
CA VAL A 883 16.82 -30.05 0.85
C VAL A 883 16.33 -30.07 -0.60
N ALA A 884 16.79 -31.05 -1.38
CA ALA A 884 16.37 -31.21 -2.77
C ALA A 884 14.86 -31.52 -2.87
N THR A 885 14.29 -31.26 -4.04
CA THR A 885 12.91 -31.64 -4.36
C THR A 885 12.90 -32.89 -5.22
N ASP A 886 12.27 -33.97 -4.77
CA ASP A 886 11.96 -35.14 -5.56
C ASP A 886 10.73 -34.87 -6.42
N ILE A 887 10.85 -35.06 -7.72
CA ILE A 887 9.77 -34.87 -8.68
C ILE A 887 9.36 -36.25 -9.22
N THR A 888 8.12 -36.65 -8.89
CA THR A 888 7.58 -37.96 -9.26
C THR A 888 6.41 -37.80 -10.24
N PRO A 889 6.50 -38.34 -11.48
CA PRO A 889 5.39 -38.27 -12.42
C PRO A 889 4.24 -39.23 -12.03
N VAL A 890 3.03 -38.72 -12.07
CA VAL A 890 1.78 -39.50 -11.97
C VAL A 890 0.99 -39.27 -13.24
N THR A 891 0.77 -40.33 -14.01
CA THR A 891 0.04 -40.28 -15.29
C THR A 891 -1.39 -40.81 -15.08
N LEU A 892 -2.36 -40.04 -15.56
CA LEU A 892 -3.79 -40.31 -15.42
C LEU A 892 -4.50 -40.10 -16.76
N HIS A 893 -5.66 -40.70 -16.88
CA HIS A 893 -6.62 -40.36 -17.91
C HIS A 893 -7.93 -39.96 -17.24
N LEU A 894 -8.46 -38.80 -17.64
CA LEU A 894 -9.68 -38.20 -17.06
C LEU A 894 -10.72 -38.03 -18.14
N ASP A 895 -11.93 -38.56 -17.93
CA ASP A 895 -13.06 -38.35 -18.85
C ASP A 895 -13.47 -36.86 -18.89
N ALA A 896 -13.34 -36.13 -17.76
CA ALA A 896 -13.53 -34.70 -17.62
C ALA A 896 -12.52 -34.12 -16.60
N LEU A 897 -12.24 -32.82 -16.66
CA LEU A 897 -11.37 -32.15 -15.71
C LEU A 897 -11.95 -32.24 -14.30
N LYS A 898 -11.07 -32.27 -13.32
CA LYS A 898 -11.35 -32.27 -11.88
C LYS A 898 -10.18 -31.66 -11.17
N THR A 899 -10.45 -31.00 -10.06
CA THR A 899 -9.40 -30.53 -9.15
C THR A 899 -8.64 -31.71 -8.53
N TRP A 900 -7.38 -31.52 -8.17
CA TRP A 900 -6.47 -32.60 -7.70
C TRP A 900 -6.96 -33.28 -6.44
N ASN A 901 -7.64 -32.55 -5.54
CA ASN A 901 -8.23 -33.11 -4.32
C ASN A 901 -9.40 -34.07 -4.60
N GLU A 902 -10.03 -34.02 -5.78
CA GLU A 902 -11.07 -34.94 -6.22
C GLU A 902 -10.51 -36.20 -6.92
N ILE A 903 -9.19 -36.26 -7.15
CA ILE A 903 -8.50 -37.37 -7.83
C ILE A 903 -7.79 -38.24 -6.80
N PRO A 904 -8.33 -39.44 -6.47
CA PRO A 904 -7.79 -40.29 -5.40
C PRO A 904 -6.30 -40.66 -5.55
N GLU A 905 -5.84 -40.82 -6.80
CA GLU A 905 -4.46 -41.19 -7.12
C GLU A 905 -3.45 -40.09 -6.79
N LEU A 906 -3.89 -38.84 -6.71
CA LEU A 906 -3.05 -37.71 -6.37
C LEU A 906 -3.00 -37.47 -4.85
N GLY A 907 -4.16 -37.50 -4.22
CA GLY A 907 -4.34 -37.17 -2.79
C GLY A 907 -4.39 -35.65 -2.54
N GLU A 908 -4.94 -35.29 -1.39
CA GLU A 908 -5.33 -33.92 -1.03
C GLU A 908 -4.15 -32.94 -0.91
N ARG A 909 -2.92 -33.44 -0.66
CA ARG A 909 -1.73 -32.60 -0.43
C ARG A 909 -0.78 -32.55 -1.63
N THR A 910 -1.25 -32.91 -2.82
CA THR A 910 -0.43 -32.88 -4.01
C THR A 910 -0.10 -31.43 -4.42
N VAL A 911 1.17 -31.18 -4.68
CA VAL A 911 1.72 -29.93 -5.19
C VAL A 911 2.68 -30.22 -6.34
N GLY A 912 2.92 -29.27 -7.22
CA GLY A 912 3.82 -29.40 -8.34
C GLY A 912 3.24 -28.82 -9.64
N GLN A 913 3.64 -29.40 -10.76
CA GLN A 913 3.19 -28.97 -12.09
C GLN A 913 2.43 -30.09 -12.79
N ALA A 914 1.47 -29.76 -13.64
CA ALA A 914 0.73 -30.72 -14.42
C ALA A 914 0.61 -30.31 -15.89
N THR A 915 0.73 -31.29 -16.76
CA THR A 915 0.40 -31.12 -18.19
C THR A 915 -0.86 -31.90 -18.49
N TYR A 916 -1.87 -31.22 -19.03
CA TYR A 916 -3.10 -31.81 -19.54
C TYR A 916 -3.10 -31.74 -21.05
N LYS A 917 -3.61 -32.74 -21.73
CA LYS A 917 -3.72 -32.77 -23.20
C LYS A 917 -5.03 -33.37 -23.60
N ALA A 918 -5.71 -32.71 -24.53
CA ALA A 918 -6.93 -33.23 -25.16
C ALA A 918 -7.05 -32.82 -26.64
N VAL A 919 -8.03 -33.39 -27.30
CA VAL A 919 -8.38 -33.08 -28.68
C VAL A 919 -9.85 -32.72 -28.73
N PHE A 920 -10.19 -31.68 -29.48
CA PHE A 920 -11.57 -31.28 -29.68
C PHE A 920 -11.85 -30.91 -31.16
N GLN A 921 -13.12 -30.95 -31.54
CA GLN A 921 -13.54 -30.64 -32.90
C GLN A 921 -14.15 -29.23 -32.96
N TRP A 922 -13.70 -28.45 -33.93
CA TRP A 922 -14.28 -27.16 -34.30
C TRP A 922 -14.84 -27.23 -35.71
N ASP A 923 -16.13 -26.99 -35.86
CA ASP A 923 -16.78 -27.16 -37.16
C ASP A 923 -16.73 -25.90 -38.04
N GLY A 924 -16.30 -24.76 -37.49
CA GLY A 924 -16.20 -23.50 -38.22
C GLY A 924 -17.53 -22.85 -38.53
N THR A 925 -18.62 -23.25 -37.86
CA THR A 925 -19.94 -22.67 -38.07
C THR A 925 -20.15 -21.38 -37.28
N ALA A 926 -19.34 -21.10 -36.30
CA ALA A 926 -19.24 -19.84 -35.55
C ALA A 926 -17.99 -19.07 -35.94
N ASP A 927 -17.98 -17.76 -35.71
CA ASP A 927 -16.85 -16.87 -36.05
C ASP A 927 -15.70 -16.97 -35.06
N GLY A 928 -15.97 -17.40 -33.82
CA GLY A 928 -14.98 -17.60 -32.79
C GLY A 928 -15.53 -18.26 -31.54
N ALA A 929 -14.66 -18.43 -30.53
CA ALA A 929 -15.06 -19.00 -29.26
C ALA A 929 -14.20 -18.51 -28.08
N TYR A 930 -14.84 -18.40 -26.93
CA TYR A 930 -14.16 -18.35 -25.64
C TYR A 930 -14.01 -19.75 -25.06
N ILE A 931 -12.94 -19.97 -24.27
CA ILE A 931 -12.83 -21.13 -23.40
C ILE A 931 -12.89 -20.66 -21.95
N ASP A 932 -13.69 -21.36 -21.14
CA ASP A 932 -13.90 -21.12 -19.72
C ASP A 932 -13.38 -22.31 -18.91
N PHE A 933 -12.41 -22.07 -18.03
CA PHE A 933 -11.83 -23.10 -17.16
C PHE A 933 -12.44 -23.14 -15.77
N GLY A 934 -13.40 -22.25 -15.48
CA GLY A 934 -14.06 -22.10 -14.19
C GLY A 934 -13.15 -21.48 -13.14
N PRO A 935 -13.57 -21.49 -11.87
CA PRO A 935 -12.73 -21.05 -10.76
C PRO A 935 -11.44 -21.88 -10.67
N MET A 936 -10.31 -21.20 -10.57
CA MET A 936 -8.98 -21.80 -10.54
C MET A 936 -8.11 -21.11 -9.48
N SER A 937 -7.30 -21.87 -8.79
CA SER A 937 -6.23 -21.35 -7.93
C SER A 937 -4.90 -21.44 -8.67
N GLU A 938 -4.03 -20.47 -8.47
CA GLU A 938 -2.69 -20.36 -9.06
C GLU A 938 -2.71 -20.16 -10.58
N SER A 939 -1.63 -20.55 -11.25
CA SER A 939 -1.38 -20.19 -12.65
C SER A 939 -1.55 -21.34 -13.65
N MET A 940 -1.89 -20.97 -14.88
CA MET A 940 -2.01 -21.94 -15.99
C MET A 940 -1.64 -21.29 -17.32
N GLN A 941 -0.82 -21.98 -18.11
CA GLN A 941 -0.54 -21.62 -19.50
C GLN A 941 -1.37 -22.49 -20.43
N VAL A 942 -1.95 -21.88 -21.46
CA VAL A 942 -2.79 -22.55 -22.46
C VAL A 942 -2.07 -22.61 -23.80
N PHE A 943 -2.13 -23.74 -24.45
CA PHE A 943 -1.59 -23.96 -25.80
C PHE A 943 -2.68 -24.55 -26.68
N ILE A 944 -2.92 -23.93 -27.83
CA ILE A 944 -3.86 -24.43 -28.85
C ILE A 944 -3.06 -24.75 -30.11
N ASN A 945 -3.22 -25.95 -30.65
CA ASN A 945 -2.50 -26.41 -31.82
C ASN A 945 -0.96 -26.29 -31.73
N GLY A 946 -0.43 -26.37 -30.50
CA GLY A 946 1.01 -26.29 -30.18
C GLY A 946 1.54 -24.86 -30.08
N GLU A 947 0.72 -23.85 -30.26
CA GLU A 947 1.08 -22.44 -30.05
C GLU A 947 0.63 -21.99 -28.66
N LYS A 948 1.50 -21.28 -27.90
CA LYS A 948 1.13 -20.66 -26.63
C LYS A 948 0.15 -19.51 -26.93
N THR A 949 -0.97 -19.50 -26.23
CA THR A 949 -1.92 -18.40 -26.28
C THR A 949 -1.40 -17.19 -25.48
N GLY A 950 -2.17 -16.11 -25.40
CA GLY A 950 -1.89 -15.01 -24.47
C GLY A 950 -1.90 -15.46 -22.99
N ASN A 951 -1.55 -14.55 -22.08
CA ASN A 951 -1.64 -14.82 -20.66
C ASN A 951 -3.10 -14.98 -20.22
N LEU A 952 -3.36 -16.05 -19.50
CA LEU A 952 -4.68 -16.29 -18.90
C LEU A 952 -4.82 -15.44 -17.62
N SER A 953 -5.99 -14.85 -17.45
CA SER A 953 -6.29 -14.17 -16.18
C SER A 953 -6.34 -15.18 -15.02
N MET A 954 -5.62 -14.89 -13.95
CA MET A 954 -5.63 -15.74 -12.75
C MET A 954 -6.91 -15.56 -11.91
N THR A 955 -7.60 -14.43 -12.07
CA THR A 955 -8.83 -14.12 -11.32
C THR A 955 -10.11 -14.38 -12.12
N ASN A 956 -9.99 -14.57 -13.43
CA ASN A 956 -11.08 -14.96 -14.33
C ASN A 956 -10.52 -15.79 -15.47
N ALA A 957 -10.54 -17.11 -15.31
CA ALA A 957 -9.90 -18.05 -16.24
C ALA A 957 -10.71 -18.28 -17.53
N VAL A 958 -11.08 -17.19 -18.19
CA VAL A 958 -11.78 -17.16 -19.50
C VAL A 958 -10.90 -16.46 -20.53
N MET A 959 -10.76 -17.02 -21.72
CA MET A 959 -10.00 -16.39 -22.80
C MET A 959 -10.60 -16.64 -24.18
N ASP A 960 -10.42 -15.69 -25.09
CA ASP A 960 -10.77 -15.85 -26.52
C ASP A 960 -9.72 -16.71 -27.21
N ILE A 961 -10.12 -17.85 -27.76
CA ILE A 961 -9.22 -18.80 -28.42
C ILE A 961 -9.31 -18.72 -29.97
N THR A 962 -10.11 -17.83 -30.49
CA THR A 962 -10.38 -17.67 -31.93
C THR A 962 -9.12 -17.60 -32.79
N PRO A 963 -8.04 -16.86 -32.41
CA PRO A 963 -6.84 -16.73 -33.23
C PRO A 963 -6.14 -18.07 -33.54
N TRP A 964 -6.33 -19.06 -32.68
CA TRP A 964 -5.64 -20.36 -32.73
C TRP A 964 -6.51 -21.49 -33.24
N LEU A 965 -7.85 -21.26 -33.44
CA LEU A 965 -8.78 -22.29 -33.90
C LEU A 965 -8.58 -22.64 -35.38
N LYS A 966 -8.75 -23.91 -35.70
CA LYS A 966 -8.76 -24.46 -37.06
C LYS A 966 -10.04 -25.27 -37.28
N ASN A 967 -10.58 -25.20 -38.47
CA ASN A 967 -11.72 -26.06 -38.82
C ASN A 967 -11.29 -27.54 -38.79
N GLY A 968 -12.03 -28.39 -38.07
CA GLY A 968 -11.75 -29.78 -37.82
C GLY A 968 -11.11 -30.02 -36.46
N GLU A 969 -10.11 -30.89 -36.44
CA GLU A 969 -9.42 -31.29 -35.22
C GLU A 969 -8.48 -30.23 -34.70
N ASN A 970 -8.61 -29.89 -33.41
CA ASN A 970 -7.73 -28.99 -32.65
C ASN A 970 -7.16 -29.73 -31.45
N THR A 971 -5.94 -29.43 -31.10
CA THR A 971 -5.32 -29.91 -29.88
C THR A 971 -5.26 -28.81 -28.84
N ILE A 972 -5.51 -29.16 -27.59
CA ILE A 972 -5.29 -28.27 -26.44
C ILE A 972 -4.30 -28.90 -25.48
N ALA A 973 -3.37 -28.10 -24.96
CA ALA A 973 -2.52 -28.48 -23.84
C ALA A 973 -2.54 -27.39 -22.79
N LEU A 974 -2.65 -27.79 -21.53
CA LEU A 974 -2.59 -26.91 -20.36
C LEU A 974 -1.33 -27.25 -19.56
N LEU A 975 -0.58 -26.24 -19.19
CA LEU A 975 0.51 -26.36 -18.23
C LEU A 975 0.08 -25.61 -16.95
N TYR A 976 -0.35 -26.37 -15.97
CA TYR A 976 -0.82 -25.88 -14.68
C TYR A 976 0.30 -25.94 -13.64
N SER A 977 0.44 -24.91 -12.81
CA SER A 977 1.41 -24.86 -11.72
C SER A 977 0.70 -24.51 -10.41
N SER A 978 0.91 -25.32 -9.35
CA SER A 978 0.42 -25.01 -8.00
C SER A 978 1.45 -24.20 -7.22
N SER A 979 1.04 -23.57 -6.12
CA SER A 979 1.97 -23.23 -5.04
C SER A 979 2.29 -24.47 -4.19
N LEU A 980 3.20 -24.32 -3.23
CA LEU A 980 3.56 -25.37 -2.26
C LEU A 980 2.68 -25.36 -1.00
N ALA A 981 1.63 -24.55 -0.95
CA ALA A 981 0.77 -24.37 0.21
C ALA A 981 0.24 -25.70 0.79
N ASN A 982 -0.25 -26.61 -0.05
CA ASN A 982 -0.77 -27.90 0.41
C ASN A 982 0.32 -28.85 0.97
N ALA A 983 1.58 -28.64 0.61
CA ALA A 983 2.71 -29.45 1.10
C ALA A 983 3.23 -28.95 2.46
N GLY A 984 3.20 -27.64 2.72
CA GLY A 984 3.82 -27.00 3.89
C GLY A 984 3.14 -27.26 5.24
N GLY A 985 1.95 -27.81 5.26
CA GLY A 985 1.19 -28.03 6.47
C GLY A 985 1.67 -29.19 7.35
N GLY A 986 2.95 -29.22 7.78
CA GLY A 986 3.37 -30.30 8.68
C GLY A 986 4.85 -30.42 9.02
N THR A 987 5.71 -29.61 8.51
CA THR A 987 7.15 -29.70 8.81
C THR A 987 7.63 -28.60 9.73
N GLY A 988 7.47 -28.81 11.02
CA GLY A 988 8.28 -28.26 12.08
C GLY A 988 8.42 -26.74 12.16
N GLY A 989 7.57 -26.11 12.76
CA GLY A 989 7.64 -24.69 13.10
C GLY A 989 6.33 -24.20 13.60
N GLY A 990 5.80 -24.86 14.55
CA GLY A 990 4.69 -24.40 15.34
C GLY A 990 3.38 -24.29 14.57
N ASP A 991 2.44 -25.00 15.05
CA ASP A 991 1.01 -24.99 14.74
C ASP A 991 0.36 -23.57 14.79
N TRP A 992 1.16 -22.52 14.74
CA TRP A 992 0.68 -21.17 14.98
C TRP A 992 -0.03 -20.57 13.77
N TYR A 993 0.45 -20.82 12.54
CA TYR A 993 -0.08 -20.17 11.35
C TYR A 993 -0.68 -21.11 10.30
N GLY A 994 -0.27 -22.37 10.24
CA GLY A 994 -0.59 -23.27 9.14
C GLY A 994 -1.89 -24.09 9.23
N TYR A 995 -2.58 -24.11 10.38
CA TYR A 995 -3.70 -25.03 10.59
C TYR A 995 -5.09 -24.48 10.26
N ARG A 996 -5.22 -23.26 9.85
CA ARG A 996 -6.54 -22.60 9.83
C ARG A 996 -7.13 -22.42 8.45
N TYR A 997 -6.35 -22.61 7.43
CA TYR A 997 -6.79 -22.46 6.06
C TYR A 997 -6.97 -23.84 5.45
N GLY A 998 -8.11 -24.10 4.86
CA GLY A 998 -8.37 -25.36 4.17
C GLY A 998 -7.35 -25.63 3.07
N LEU A 999 -7.24 -26.87 2.63
CA LEU A 999 -6.41 -27.24 1.49
C LEU A 999 -6.92 -26.55 0.23
N GLN A 1000 -6.01 -26.04 -0.61
CA GLN A 1000 -6.34 -25.43 -1.89
C GLN A 1000 -6.81 -26.50 -2.88
N ALA A 1001 -7.83 -26.15 -3.69
CA ALA A 1001 -8.31 -26.99 -4.77
C ALA A 1001 -7.49 -26.71 -6.05
N TYR A 1002 -6.34 -27.37 -6.20
CA TYR A 1002 -5.49 -27.19 -7.35
C TYR A 1002 -6.01 -27.90 -8.61
N GLY A 1003 -5.59 -27.40 -9.78
CA GLY A 1003 -5.93 -27.91 -11.09
C GLY A 1003 -7.20 -27.31 -11.69
N PRO A 1004 -7.36 -27.29 -13.02
CA PRO A 1004 -8.56 -26.79 -13.70
C PRO A 1004 -9.73 -27.74 -13.45
N ALA A 1005 -10.91 -27.16 -13.17
CA ALA A 1005 -12.11 -27.91 -12.86
C ALA A 1005 -12.97 -28.23 -14.10
N GLN A 1006 -12.84 -27.44 -15.16
CA GLN A 1006 -13.59 -27.58 -16.43
C GLN A 1006 -12.78 -27.02 -17.61
N ALA A 1007 -13.26 -27.26 -18.83
CA ALA A 1007 -12.82 -26.58 -20.05
C ALA A 1007 -14.01 -26.54 -21.02
N VAL A 1008 -14.80 -25.47 -20.92
CA VAL A 1008 -16.02 -25.30 -21.69
C VAL A 1008 -15.79 -24.29 -22.81
N VAL A 1009 -16.02 -24.71 -24.04
CA VAL A 1009 -15.90 -23.85 -25.23
C VAL A 1009 -17.26 -23.21 -25.51
N HIS A 1010 -17.29 -21.87 -25.52
CA HIS A 1010 -18.47 -21.06 -25.81
C HIS A 1010 -18.34 -20.38 -27.16
N PRO A 1011 -18.96 -20.90 -28.23
CA PRO A 1011 -18.94 -20.26 -29.54
C PRO A 1011 -19.64 -18.90 -29.57
N TYR A 1012 -19.23 -18.02 -30.48
CA TYR A 1012 -19.92 -16.77 -30.77
C TYR A 1012 -19.94 -16.47 -32.27
N CYS A 1013 -20.92 -15.65 -32.70
CA CYS A 1013 -20.99 -15.14 -34.05
C CYS A 1013 -20.86 -13.61 -34.07
N LEU A 1014 -20.30 -13.10 -35.18
CA LEU A 1014 -20.17 -11.68 -35.47
C LEU A 1014 -21.14 -11.29 -36.58
N ILE A 1015 -22.13 -10.47 -36.27
CA ILE A 1015 -23.15 -10.04 -37.24
C ILE A 1015 -22.88 -8.58 -37.63
N PRO A 1016 -22.56 -8.29 -38.91
CA PRO A 1016 -22.34 -6.92 -39.37
C PRO A 1016 -23.53 -6.00 -39.11
N LEU A 1017 -23.29 -4.77 -38.66
CA LEU A 1017 -24.29 -3.75 -38.34
C LEU A 1017 -24.29 -2.58 -39.34
N ASP A 1018 -23.29 -2.44 -40.18
CA ASP A 1018 -23.11 -1.38 -41.19
C ASP A 1018 -23.84 -1.69 -42.50
#